data_4d104aad438d1e9567e5a56e022e6bd6
#
_entry.id   4d104aad438d1e9567e5a56e022e6bd6
#
_cell.length_a   1.000
_cell.length_b   1.000
_cell.length_c   1.000
_cell.angle_alpha   90.00
_cell.angle_beta   90.00
_cell.angle_gamma   90.00
#
_symmetry.space_group_name_H-M   'P 1'
#
loop_
_entity.id
_entity.type
_entity.pdbx_description
1 polymer ?
#
loop_
_entity_poly.entity_id
_entity_poly.type
_entity_poly.pdbx_seq_one_letter_code
_entity_poly.pdbx_strand_id
1 'polypeptide(L)'
;MHRFLPVTEQEMKERGWDRVDFVYVTGDAYVDHSSFGPAIISRLLESRGYRVGMIPQPDWRRKESIQVFGEPRLGFLVSAGNMDSMVNHYTVSRKHRHRDAYSPGGEMGLRPDMPTVVYSNLIRQSYRDTPIILGGIEASLRRLAHYDYWKDRIRRSVLIDSGADLISYGMGERSVLEIAEALDSGIPVKDITFVPGTVYRSRDLSSAFDPLVLPSFEKLQNSREAYADSFAIQYRNTDPFTARPLAEDYGTRGYVIQNPPSRPLTTQEMDDVYDLPYTGNWHPMYDAAGGIPALEEVRFSLTSNRGCFGGCSFCALTFHQGRILQTRSHESIVREAGKMTQDPLFKGYIHDVGGPTADFRQPSCQKQLTKGVCTDRQCLFPKPCGNLTADHSDYVALLRTLRRVPGVKKVFIRSGVRFDYVMADRNREFFHELVKHHVSGQLRVAPEHVSDQVLYYMGKPRHEVYESFLKAFEQENKKAGQEQYAVPYFMSSHPGCTLKEAVKLAEYVRDLGFTPEQVQDFYPTPSTLSTCMYYTGIHPLTKEKVYVPRDPHEKEIQRALMQYKNPANKSLVMEGLRRAGREDLIGYGPKCLIRPDRDNLKHAGKGKSDGRTETGRKAAHGKKKTIRNIHRKKQK
;
A
#
# COMPACT_ATOMS: atom_id res chain seq x y z
N MET A 1 -17.44 -28.53 -2.77
CA MET A 1 -16.26 -27.65 -3.04
C MET A 1 -16.70 -26.57 -4.02
N HIS A 2 -16.38 -25.32 -3.76
CA HIS A 2 -16.59 -24.26 -4.72
C HIS A 2 -15.68 -24.48 -5.93
N ARG A 3 -16.18 -24.18 -7.13
CA ARG A 3 -15.46 -24.40 -8.38
C ARG A 3 -14.81 -23.08 -8.83
N PHE A 4 -13.56 -23.10 -9.28
CA PHE A 4 -12.90 -21.93 -9.87
C PHE A 4 -13.68 -21.37 -11.06
N LEU A 5 -13.59 -20.06 -11.30
CA LEU A 5 -14.04 -19.48 -12.56
C LEU A 5 -13.19 -20.04 -13.72
N PRO A 6 -13.76 -20.19 -14.94
CA PRO A 6 -13.04 -20.79 -16.04
C PRO A 6 -11.86 -19.94 -16.50
N VAL A 7 -10.73 -20.59 -16.77
CA VAL A 7 -9.52 -20.00 -17.37
C VAL A 7 -9.27 -20.52 -18.78
N THR A 8 -10.06 -21.51 -19.25
CA THR A 8 -9.99 -22.10 -20.57
C THR A 8 -11.38 -22.18 -21.21
N GLU A 9 -11.43 -22.27 -22.54
CA GLU A 9 -12.66 -22.51 -23.29
C GLU A 9 -13.32 -23.86 -22.87
N GLN A 10 -12.51 -24.89 -22.59
CA GLN A 10 -12.99 -26.17 -22.13
C GLN A 10 -13.73 -26.05 -20.79
N GLU A 11 -13.14 -25.38 -19.81
CA GLU A 11 -13.79 -25.16 -18.50
C GLU A 11 -15.07 -24.32 -18.62
N MET A 12 -15.11 -23.37 -19.57
CA MET A 12 -16.32 -22.62 -19.91
C MET A 12 -17.43 -23.56 -20.43
N LYS A 13 -17.10 -24.44 -21.38
CA LYS A 13 -18.04 -25.42 -21.94
C LYS A 13 -18.53 -26.45 -20.92
N GLU A 14 -17.66 -26.87 -19.98
CA GLU A 14 -18.03 -27.76 -18.89
C GLU A 14 -19.04 -27.13 -17.90
N ARG A 15 -19.17 -25.80 -17.91
CA ARG A 15 -20.21 -25.04 -17.20
C ARG A 15 -21.50 -24.92 -18.00
N GLY A 16 -21.54 -25.42 -19.24
CA GLY A 16 -22.64 -25.25 -20.18
C GLY A 16 -22.75 -23.84 -20.76
N TRP A 17 -21.64 -23.12 -20.82
CA TRP A 17 -21.61 -21.77 -21.37
C TRP A 17 -21.06 -21.78 -22.81
N ASP A 18 -21.80 -21.18 -23.73
CA ASP A 18 -21.37 -21.00 -25.11
C ASP A 18 -20.56 -19.70 -25.27
N ARG A 19 -20.78 -18.72 -24.38
CA ARG A 19 -20.13 -17.41 -24.39
C ARG A 19 -20.09 -16.85 -22.97
N VAL A 20 -19.03 -16.11 -22.64
CA VAL A 20 -18.94 -15.33 -21.40
C VAL A 20 -19.54 -13.93 -21.58
N ASP A 21 -20.03 -13.36 -20.48
CA ASP A 21 -20.53 -11.98 -20.45
C ASP A 21 -19.35 -11.02 -20.28
N PHE A 22 -18.43 -11.35 -19.39
CA PHE A 22 -17.20 -10.60 -19.16
C PHE A 22 -15.97 -11.50 -19.24
N VAL A 23 -14.86 -10.93 -19.72
CA VAL A 23 -13.52 -11.51 -19.59
C VAL A 23 -12.71 -10.63 -18.65
N TYR A 24 -12.20 -11.19 -17.56
CA TYR A 24 -11.30 -10.47 -16.64
C TYR A 24 -9.84 -10.79 -16.98
N VAL A 25 -9.09 -9.76 -17.42
CA VAL A 25 -7.66 -9.86 -17.73
C VAL A 25 -6.86 -9.24 -16.59
N THR A 26 -5.96 -9.99 -15.98
CA THR A 26 -5.19 -9.52 -14.81
C THR A 26 -3.69 -9.77 -14.94
N GLY A 27 -2.89 -8.87 -14.38
CA GLY A 27 -1.44 -9.02 -14.27
C GLY A 27 -1.00 -10.01 -13.18
N ASP A 28 -1.88 -10.40 -12.25
CA ASP A 28 -1.61 -11.43 -11.26
C ASP A 28 -2.01 -12.81 -11.77
N ALA A 29 -1.37 -13.87 -11.25
CA ALA A 29 -1.88 -15.23 -11.35
C ALA A 29 -3.27 -15.34 -10.69
N TYR A 30 -4.08 -16.27 -11.12
CA TYR A 30 -5.44 -16.44 -10.58
C TYR A 30 -5.42 -17.12 -9.20
N VAL A 31 -5.70 -16.32 -8.19
CA VAL A 31 -5.96 -16.74 -6.82
C VAL A 31 -7.39 -16.36 -6.48
N ASP A 32 -8.22 -17.36 -6.19
CA ASP A 32 -9.63 -17.18 -5.86
C ASP A 32 -9.82 -17.03 -4.35
N HIS A 33 -9.46 -15.86 -3.85
CA HIS A 33 -9.48 -15.54 -2.42
C HIS A 33 -9.93 -14.08 -2.20
N SER A 34 -10.63 -13.81 -1.11
CA SER A 34 -11.21 -12.50 -0.75
C SER A 34 -10.19 -11.37 -0.53
N SER A 35 -8.89 -11.67 -0.53
CA SER A 35 -7.80 -10.67 -0.50
C SER A 35 -7.30 -10.27 -1.89
N PHE A 36 -7.87 -10.83 -2.97
CA PHE A 36 -7.47 -10.55 -4.35
C PHE A 36 -8.58 -9.83 -5.11
N GLY A 37 -8.32 -8.62 -5.54
CA GLY A 37 -9.28 -7.78 -6.26
C GLY A 37 -9.91 -8.45 -7.48
N PRO A 38 -9.13 -9.14 -8.36
CA PRO A 38 -9.70 -9.88 -9.49
C PRO A 38 -10.73 -10.95 -9.07
N ALA A 39 -10.47 -11.67 -7.98
CA ALA A 39 -11.41 -12.68 -7.46
C ALA A 39 -12.67 -12.01 -6.91
N ILE A 40 -12.54 -10.94 -6.14
CA ILE A 40 -13.68 -10.21 -5.57
C ILE A 40 -14.63 -9.75 -6.67
N ILE A 41 -14.12 -9.02 -7.66
CA ILE A 41 -14.94 -8.45 -8.74
C ILE A 41 -15.57 -9.55 -9.60
N SER A 42 -14.82 -10.59 -9.92
CA SER A 42 -15.32 -11.68 -10.76
C SER A 42 -16.37 -12.51 -10.04
N ARG A 43 -16.17 -12.82 -8.77
CA ARG A 43 -17.17 -13.55 -7.94
C ARG A 43 -18.42 -12.71 -7.69
N LEU A 44 -18.24 -11.40 -7.51
CA LEU A 44 -19.37 -10.49 -7.35
C LEU A 44 -20.25 -10.45 -8.61
N LEU A 45 -19.66 -10.38 -9.80
CA LEU A 45 -20.40 -10.48 -11.06
C LEU A 45 -21.06 -11.85 -11.24
N GLU A 46 -20.34 -12.94 -10.94
CA GLU A 46 -20.93 -14.30 -10.97
C GLU A 46 -22.14 -14.41 -10.05
N SER A 47 -22.11 -13.82 -8.85
CA SER A 47 -23.22 -13.83 -7.90
C SER A 47 -24.49 -13.10 -8.41
N ARG A 48 -24.30 -12.23 -9.41
CA ARG A 48 -25.40 -11.52 -10.11
C ARG A 48 -25.83 -12.21 -11.41
N GLY A 49 -25.33 -13.42 -11.66
CA GLY A 49 -25.70 -14.23 -12.82
C GLY A 49 -24.88 -14.00 -14.08
N TYR A 50 -23.87 -13.10 -14.03
CA TYR A 50 -22.97 -12.90 -15.18
C TYR A 50 -21.96 -14.04 -15.30
N ARG A 51 -21.70 -14.47 -16.52
CA ARG A 51 -20.69 -15.50 -16.86
C ARG A 51 -19.34 -14.81 -17.04
N VAL A 52 -18.39 -15.12 -16.17
CA VAL A 52 -17.07 -14.48 -16.14
C VAL A 52 -15.97 -15.49 -16.45
N GLY A 53 -15.16 -15.19 -17.48
CA GLY A 53 -13.92 -15.92 -17.79
C GLY A 53 -12.72 -15.17 -17.28
N MET A 54 -11.71 -15.89 -16.77
CA MET A 54 -10.47 -15.31 -16.23
C MET A 54 -9.30 -15.54 -17.18
N ILE A 55 -8.58 -14.49 -17.55
CA ILE A 55 -7.30 -14.57 -18.28
C ILE A 55 -6.20 -13.97 -17.39
N PRO A 56 -5.57 -14.80 -16.54
CA PRO A 56 -4.48 -14.35 -15.68
C PRO A 56 -3.16 -14.38 -16.44
N GLN A 57 -2.39 -13.30 -16.34
CA GLN A 57 -1.05 -13.17 -16.91
C GLN A 57 -0.93 -13.65 -18.38
N PRO A 58 -1.77 -13.12 -19.33
CA PRO A 58 -1.64 -13.50 -20.72
C PRO A 58 -0.25 -13.16 -21.25
N ASP A 59 0.27 -13.97 -22.18
CA ASP A 59 1.54 -13.67 -22.86
C ASP A 59 1.38 -12.37 -23.67
N TRP A 60 1.85 -11.29 -23.09
CA TRP A 60 1.71 -9.94 -23.63
C TRP A 60 2.48 -9.69 -24.94
N ARG A 61 3.25 -10.66 -25.40
CA ARG A 61 3.94 -10.65 -26.69
C ARG A 61 3.06 -11.21 -27.82
N ARG A 62 1.93 -11.87 -27.46
CA ARG A 62 1.06 -12.58 -28.40
C ARG A 62 -0.39 -12.13 -28.21
N LYS A 63 -0.98 -11.54 -29.24
CA LYS A 63 -2.38 -11.08 -29.18
C LYS A 63 -3.40 -12.22 -28.99
N GLU A 64 -3.04 -13.44 -29.43
CA GLU A 64 -3.89 -14.62 -29.30
C GLU A 64 -4.13 -15.00 -27.82
N SER A 65 -3.22 -14.61 -26.94
CA SER A 65 -3.30 -14.94 -25.51
C SER A 65 -4.53 -14.33 -24.81
N ILE A 66 -5.14 -13.29 -25.38
CA ILE A 66 -6.37 -12.69 -24.83
C ILE A 66 -7.64 -13.17 -25.52
N GLN A 67 -7.55 -14.11 -26.47
CA GLN A 67 -8.68 -14.60 -27.27
C GLN A 67 -9.26 -15.92 -26.74
N VAL A 68 -8.85 -16.38 -25.55
CA VAL A 68 -9.19 -17.68 -24.95
C VAL A 68 -10.71 -17.96 -24.95
N PHE A 69 -11.54 -16.96 -24.71
CA PHE A 69 -13.00 -17.09 -24.63
C PHE A 69 -13.74 -16.49 -25.83
N GLY A 70 -12.99 -16.04 -26.84
CA GLY A 70 -13.59 -15.25 -27.92
C GLY A 70 -13.99 -13.85 -27.42
N GLU A 71 -14.88 -13.20 -28.18
CA GLU A 71 -15.42 -11.88 -27.85
C GLU A 71 -16.49 -12.00 -26.75
N PRO A 72 -16.33 -11.36 -25.57
CA PRO A 72 -17.35 -11.38 -24.53
C PRO A 72 -18.61 -10.62 -24.95
N ARG A 73 -19.75 -10.92 -24.32
CA ARG A 73 -21.02 -10.26 -24.64
C ARG A 73 -21.05 -8.79 -24.22
N LEU A 74 -20.46 -8.46 -23.05
CA LEU A 74 -20.55 -7.13 -22.44
C LEU A 74 -19.20 -6.39 -22.44
N GLY A 75 -18.08 -7.08 -22.22
CA GLY A 75 -16.79 -6.40 -22.27
C GLY A 75 -15.66 -7.07 -21.52
N PHE A 76 -14.50 -6.42 -21.58
CA PHE A 76 -13.29 -6.81 -20.85
C PHE A 76 -13.13 -5.96 -19.59
N LEU A 77 -12.76 -6.61 -18.49
CA LEU A 77 -12.30 -5.99 -17.25
C LEU A 77 -10.78 -6.16 -17.18
N VAL A 78 -10.03 -5.09 -16.99
CA VAL A 78 -8.56 -5.14 -17.04
C VAL A 78 -7.95 -4.52 -15.80
N SER A 79 -7.06 -5.26 -15.12
CA SER A 79 -6.28 -4.74 -13.98
C SER A 79 -4.83 -5.18 -14.01
N ALA A 80 -3.97 -4.45 -13.30
CA ALA A 80 -2.59 -4.88 -13.06
C ALA A 80 -2.49 -5.98 -11.98
N GLY A 81 -3.58 -6.25 -11.27
CA GLY A 81 -3.61 -7.12 -10.10
C GLY A 81 -3.63 -6.35 -8.78
N ASN A 82 -3.20 -7.00 -7.70
CA ASN A 82 -3.22 -6.43 -6.34
C ASN A 82 -2.21 -5.31 -6.11
N MET A 83 -1.16 -5.24 -6.92
CA MET A 83 -0.14 -4.20 -6.83
C MET A 83 -0.03 -3.39 -8.12
N ASP A 84 0.46 -2.18 -7.98
CA ASP A 84 0.97 -1.41 -9.10
C ASP A 84 2.16 -2.13 -9.74
N SER A 85 2.12 -2.36 -11.05
CA SER A 85 3.13 -3.15 -11.75
C SER A 85 4.53 -2.55 -11.64
N MET A 86 4.65 -1.23 -11.73
CA MET A 86 5.93 -0.56 -11.65
C MET A 86 6.54 -0.66 -10.25
N VAL A 87 5.71 -0.58 -9.19
CA VAL A 87 6.15 -0.80 -7.79
C VAL A 87 6.53 -2.25 -7.57
N ASN A 88 5.84 -3.19 -8.21
CA ASN A 88 6.15 -4.62 -8.11
C ASN A 88 7.45 -4.99 -8.85
N HIS A 89 7.70 -4.40 -10.02
CA HIS A 89 8.85 -4.73 -10.87
C HIS A 89 10.15 -4.06 -10.45
N TYR A 90 10.07 -2.84 -9.89
CA TYR A 90 11.26 -2.02 -9.67
C TYR A 90 11.45 -1.64 -8.21
N THR A 91 12.71 -1.50 -7.82
CA THR A 91 13.09 -0.83 -6.58
C THR A 91 13.01 0.70 -6.75
N VAL A 92 13.14 1.46 -5.65
CA VAL A 92 13.24 2.93 -5.70
C VAL A 92 14.46 3.39 -6.53
N SER A 93 15.54 2.63 -6.55
CA SER A 93 16.72 2.90 -7.40
C SER A 93 16.54 2.43 -8.85
N ARG A 94 15.30 2.15 -9.27
CA ARG A 94 14.90 1.72 -10.63
C ARG A 94 15.58 0.43 -11.10
N LYS A 95 16.05 -0.41 -10.18
CA LYS A 95 16.59 -1.74 -10.48
C LYS A 95 15.45 -2.75 -10.49
N HIS A 96 15.47 -3.69 -11.43
CA HIS A 96 14.50 -4.79 -11.47
C HIS A 96 14.57 -5.61 -10.19
N ARG A 97 13.41 -6.02 -9.70
CA ARG A 97 13.30 -7.04 -8.65
C ARG A 97 13.50 -8.42 -9.26
N HIS A 98 13.88 -9.39 -8.43
CA HIS A 98 14.16 -10.76 -8.88
C HIS A 98 13.00 -11.72 -8.59
N ARG A 99 11.94 -11.26 -7.94
CA ARG A 99 10.79 -12.09 -7.54
C ARG A 99 9.49 -11.30 -7.62
N ASP A 100 8.47 -11.94 -8.18
CA ASP A 100 7.08 -11.47 -8.18
C ASP A 100 6.22 -12.44 -7.35
N ALA A 101 5.81 -12.03 -6.16
CA ALA A 101 5.04 -12.89 -5.27
C ALA A 101 3.64 -13.24 -5.82
N TYR A 102 3.14 -12.49 -6.80
CA TYR A 102 1.84 -12.71 -7.44
C TYR A 102 1.91 -13.55 -8.72
N SER A 103 3.08 -14.11 -9.01
CA SER A 103 3.30 -14.99 -10.16
C SER A 103 3.58 -16.42 -9.71
N PRO A 104 3.38 -17.43 -10.57
CA PRO A 104 3.65 -18.84 -10.27
C PRO A 104 5.09 -19.04 -9.80
N GLY A 105 5.26 -19.71 -8.65
CA GLY A 105 6.57 -19.93 -8.03
C GLY A 105 7.34 -18.67 -7.65
N GLY A 106 6.76 -17.49 -7.85
CA GLY A 106 7.43 -16.20 -7.65
C GLY A 106 8.25 -15.75 -8.85
N GLU A 107 7.99 -16.28 -10.04
CA GLU A 107 8.72 -15.98 -11.28
C GLU A 107 8.49 -14.52 -11.71
N MET A 108 9.59 -13.85 -12.09
CA MET A 108 9.55 -12.47 -12.58
C MET A 108 9.43 -12.42 -14.10
N GLY A 109 8.67 -11.43 -14.63
CA GLY A 109 8.59 -11.15 -16.07
C GLY A 109 7.37 -11.75 -16.78
N LEU A 110 6.46 -12.41 -16.07
CA LEU A 110 5.22 -12.92 -16.64
C LEU A 110 4.20 -11.81 -16.93
N ARG A 111 4.20 -10.73 -16.16
CA ARG A 111 3.42 -9.53 -16.48
C ARG A 111 4.28 -8.46 -17.15
N PRO A 112 3.74 -7.60 -18.04
CA PRO A 112 4.46 -6.46 -18.60
C PRO A 112 4.53 -5.30 -17.59
N ASP A 113 5.38 -4.30 -17.89
CA ASP A 113 5.22 -2.98 -17.30
C ASP A 113 3.90 -2.36 -17.78
N MET A 114 3.16 -1.72 -16.87
CA MET A 114 1.87 -1.09 -17.17
C MET A 114 0.85 -2.04 -17.84
N PRO A 115 0.48 -3.17 -17.20
CA PRO A 115 -0.44 -4.16 -17.78
C PRO A 115 -1.75 -3.56 -18.23
N THR A 116 -2.29 -2.56 -17.50
CA THR A 116 -3.52 -1.84 -17.89
C THR A 116 -3.43 -1.24 -19.30
N VAL A 117 -2.26 -0.75 -19.70
CA VAL A 117 -2.03 -0.22 -21.05
C VAL A 117 -1.78 -1.35 -22.05
N VAL A 118 -0.89 -2.28 -21.72
CA VAL A 118 -0.46 -3.34 -22.63
C VAL A 118 -1.62 -4.28 -22.98
N TYR A 119 -2.34 -4.75 -21.97
CA TYR A 119 -3.47 -5.67 -22.19
C TYR A 119 -4.63 -5.00 -22.94
N SER A 120 -4.95 -3.74 -22.63
CA SER A 120 -5.97 -3.01 -23.38
C SER A 120 -5.60 -2.86 -24.86
N ASN A 121 -4.33 -2.60 -25.16
CA ASN A 121 -3.86 -2.52 -26.55
C ASN A 121 -3.96 -3.86 -27.28
N LEU A 122 -3.66 -4.98 -26.60
CA LEU A 122 -3.86 -6.33 -27.19
C LEU A 122 -5.35 -6.61 -27.45
N ILE A 123 -6.22 -6.23 -26.53
CA ILE A 123 -7.67 -6.37 -26.69
C ILE A 123 -8.15 -5.55 -27.90
N ARG A 124 -7.72 -4.30 -28.05
CA ARG A 124 -8.10 -3.44 -29.18
C ARG A 124 -7.62 -3.98 -30.53
N GLN A 125 -6.48 -4.67 -30.56
CA GLN A 125 -5.98 -5.32 -31.78
C GLN A 125 -6.85 -6.51 -32.21
N SER A 126 -7.52 -7.17 -31.27
CA SER A 126 -8.35 -8.36 -31.50
C SER A 126 -9.84 -8.00 -31.59
N TYR A 127 -10.31 -7.07 -30.76
CA TYR A 127 -11.71 -6.69 -30.58
C TYR A 127 -11.83 -5.16 -30.52
N ARG A 128 -12.03 -4.55 -31.68
CA ARG A 128 -11.93 -3.09 -31.86
C ARG A 128 -12.95 -2.31 -31.04
N ASP A 129 -14.20 -2.78 -30.99
CA ASP A 129 -15.34 -2.01 -30.49
C ASP A 129 -15.90 -2.57 -29.17
N THR A 130 -15.34 -3.69 -28.68
CA THR A 130 -15.76 -4.32 -27.42
C THR A 130 -15.37 -3.43 -26.24
N PRO A 131 -16.27 -3.17 -25.27
CA PRO A 131 -15.99 -2.33 -24.11
C PRO A 131 -14.77 -2.82 -23.30
N ILE A 132 -13.90 -1.90 -22.88
CA ILE A 132 -12.77 -2.15 -21.99
C ILE A 132 -12.89 -1.26 -20.76
N ILE A 133 -13.06 -1.88 -19.61
CA ILE A 133 -13.15 -1.22 -18.30
C ILE A 133 -11.89 -1.50 -17.50
N LEU A 134 -11.13 -0.47 -17.16
CA LEU A 134 -9.95 -0.59 -16.30
C LEU A 134 -10.36 -0.56 -14.83
N GLY A 135 -9.63 -1.31 -14.00
CA GLY A 135 -9.82 -1.29 -12.55
C GLY A 135 -8.52 -1.54 -11.77
N GLY A 136 -8.66 -1.66 -10.45
CA GLY A 136 -7.56 -1.93 -9.54
C GLY A 136 -6.69 -0.71 -9.23
N ILE A 137 -5.65 -0.92 -8.42
CA ILE A 137 -4.82 0.17 -7.87
C ILE A 137 -4.05 0.93 -8.95
N GLU A 138 -3.50 0.26 -9.96
CA GLU A 138 -2.73 0.90 -11.02
C GLU A 138 -3.58 1.90 -11.82
N ALA A 139 -4.79 1.52 -12.22
CA ALA A 139 -5.71 2.39 -12.91
C ALA A 139 -6.20 3.52 -12.00
N SER A 140 -6.51 3.23 -10.74
CA SER A 140 -6.95 4.22 -9.76
C SER A 140 -5.94 5.34 -9.55
N LEU A 141 -4.64 5.00 -9.46
CA LEU A 141 -3.58 5.97 -9.22
C LEU A 141 -3.16 6.74 -10.47
N ARG A 142 -3.56 6.29 -11.67
CA ARG A 142 -3.22 6.91 -12.95
C ARG A 142 -4.45 7.42 -13.73
N ARG A 143 -5.57 7.57 -13.03
CA ARG A 143 -6.86 7.96 -13.64
C ARG A 143 -6.90 9.37 -14.24
N LEU A 144 -6.07 10.27 -13.72
CA LEU A 144 -5.84 11.63 -14.22
C LEU A 144 -4.35 11.80 -14.58
N ALA A 145 -3.95 12.98 -15.04
CA ALA A 145 -2.54 13.28 -15.27
C ALA A 145 -1.75 13.11 -13.98
N HIS A 146 -0.63 12.43 -14.07
CA HIS A 146 0.16 12.03 -12.92
C HIS A 146 1.66 12.08 -13.20
N TYR A 147 2.46 12.29 -12.13
CA TYR A 147 3.91 12.17 -12.23
C TYR A 147 4.32 10.70 -12.28
N ASP A 148 5.04 10.34 -13.33
CA ASP A 148 5.67 9.03 -13.52
C ASP A 148 7.14 9.09 -13.05
N TYR A 149 7.42 8.45 -11.93
CA TYR A 149 8.74 8.43 -11.32
C TYR A 149 9.80 7.78 -12.21
N TRP A 150 9.45 6.73 -12.97
CA TRP A 150 10.41 5.98 -13.80
C TRP A 150 10.82 6.75 -15.05
N LYS A 151 9.88 7.52 -15.62
CA LYS A 151 10.10 8.37 -16.81
C LYS A 151 10.43 9.81 -16.46
N ASP A 152 10.36 10.17 -15.15
CA ASP A 152 10.60 11.53 -14.61
C ASP A 152 9.82 12.63 -15.34
N ARG A 153 8.54 12.38 -15.61
CA ARG A 153 7.67 13.32 -16.33
C ARG A 153 6.21 13.17 -15.96
N ILE A 154 5.41 14.19 -16.27
CA ILE A 154 3.95 14.10 -16.21
C ILE A 154 3.45 13.26 -17.39
N ARG A 155 2.63 12.24 -17.08
CA ARG A 155 1.93 11.42 -18.07
C ARG A 155 0.45 11.74 -18.07
N ARG A 156 -0.18 11.43 -19.18
CA ARG A 156 -1.64 11.52 -19.36
C ARG A 156 -2.35 10.51 -18.49
N SER A 157 -3.67 10.71 -18.32
CA SER A 157 -4.55 9.66 -17.80
C SER A 157 -4.30 8.32 -18.49
N VAL A 158 -4.30 7.24 -17.71
CA VAL A 158 -4.17 5.88 -18.25
C VAL A 158 -5.34 5.54 -19.19
N LEU A 159 -6.48 6.17 -19.03
CA LEU A 159 -7.63 6.02 -19.94
C LEU A 159 -7.30 6.44 -21.37
N ILE A 160 -6.47 7.48 -21.53
CA ILE A 160 -6.01 7.93 -22.86
C ILE A 160 -4.90 7.04 -23.39
N ASP A 161 -3.93 6.66 -22.52
CA ASP A 161 -2.76 5.90 -22.94
C ASP A 161 -3.11 4.44 -23.28
N SER A 162 -4.13 3.86 -22.64
CA SER A 162 -4.58 2.48 -22.87
C SER A 162 -5.56 2.33 -24.03
N GLY A 163 -6.27 3.40 -24.40
CA GLY A 163 -7.39 3.31 -25.35
C GLY A 163 -8.62 2.57 -24.79
N ALA A 164 -8.71 2.39 -23.47
CA ALA A 164 -9.90 1.86 -22.80
C ALA A 164 -11.06 2.87 -22.83
N ASP A 165 -12.27 2.41 -22.51
CA ASP A 165 -13.48 3.23 -22.56
C ASP A 165 -13.79 3.86 -21.21
N LEU A 166 -13.55 3.13 -20.12
CA LEU A 166 -13.96 3.51 -18.78
C LEU A 166 -12.93 3.05 -17.74
N ILE A 167 -12.79 3.80 -16.64
CA ILE A 167 -12.09 3.34 -15.43
C ILE A 167 -13.10 3.22 -14.31
N SER A 168 -13.14 2.09 -13.62
CA SER A 168 -13.73 1.93 -12.29
C SER A 168 -12.62 2.09 -11.27
N TYR A 169 -12.56 3.24 -10.58
CA TYR A 169 -11.48 3.53 -9.63
C TYR A 169 -11.92 3.34 -8.17
N GLY A 170 -10.94 3.15 -7.31
CA GLY A 170 -11.19 2.89 -5.90
C GLY A 170 -11.62 1.44 -5.63
N MET A 171 -12.52 1.26 -4.65
CA MET A 171 -13.15 -0.02 -4.38
C MET A 171 -14.32 -0.17 -5.34
N GLY A 172 -14.17 -1.07 -6.30
CA GLY A 172 -14.99 -1.12 -7.52
C GLY A 172 -16.29 -1.93 -7.42
N GLU A 173 -16.67 -2.46 -6.26
CA GLU A 173 -17.79 -3.39 -6.12
C GLU A 173 -19.12 -2.79 -6.59
N ARG A 174 -19.44 -1.56 -6.17
CA ARG A 174 -20.67 -0.89 -6.61
C ARG A 174 -20.60 -0.47 -8.07
N SER A 175 -19.53 0.21 -8.46
CA SER A 175 -19.40 0.75 -9.81
C SER A 175 -19.38 -0.34 -10.88
N VAL A 176 -18.75 -1.50 -10.61
CA VAL A 176 -18.73 -2.61 -11.60
C VAL A 176 -20.10 -3.22 -11.80
N LEU A 177 -20.93 -3.32 -10.76
CA LEU A 177 -22.30 -3.81 -10.88
C LEU A 177 -23.17 -2.82 -11.68
N GLU A 178 -23.11 -1.53 -11.37
CA GLU A 178 -23.84 -0.49 -12.10
C GLU A 178 -23.42 -0.42 -13.58
N ILE A 179 -22.10 -0.58 -13.87
CA ILE A 179 -21.59 -0.67 -15.25
C ILE A 179 -22.11 -1.92 -15.94
N ALA A 180 -22.10 -3.06 -15.26
CA ALA A 180 -22.57 -4.33 -15.83
C ALA A 180 -24.07 -4.27 -16.16
N GLU A 181 -24.89 -3.73 -15.26
CA GLU A 181 -26.33 -3.53 -15.46
C GLU A 181 -26.62 -2.56 -16.61
N ALA A 182 -25.84 -1.47 -16.72
CA ALA A 182 -25.97 -0.51 -17.83
C ALA A 182 -25.65 -1.14 -19.18
N LEU A 183 -24.54 -1.88 -19.27
CA LEU A 183 -24.15 -2.60 -20.51
C LEU A 183 -25.16 -3.69 -20.87
N ASP A 184 -25.65 -4.44 -19.88
CA ASP A 184 -26.64 -5.50 -20.09
C ASP A 184 -28.00 -4.95 -20.54
N SER A 185 -28.34 -3.73 -20.11
CA SER A 185 -29.51 -2.99 -20.57
C SER A 185 -29.33 -2.37 -21.97
N GLY A 186 -28.19 -2.57 -22.62
CA GLY A 186 -27.89 -2.08 -23.97
C GLY A 186 -27.41 -0.63 -24.02
N ILE A 187 -27.04 -0.02 -22.90
CA ILE A 187 -26.45 1.33 -22.88
C ILE A 187 -25.02 1.25 -23.43
N PRO A 188 -24.69 1.99 -24.51
CA PRO A 188 -23.33 2.02 -25.03
C PRO A 188 -22.32 2.50 -23.97
N VAL A 189 -21.15 1.88 -23.89
CA VAL A 189 -20.13 2.21 -22.87
C VAL A 189 -19.76 3.70 -22.82
N LYS A 190 -19.75 4.36 -23.97
CA LYS A 190 -19.48 5.82 -24.09
C LYS A 190 -20.53 6.71 -23.41
N ASP A 191 -21.75 6.18 -23.20
CA ASP A 191 -22.89 6.89 -22.61
C ASP A 191 -23.04 6.56 -21.10
N ILE A 192 -22.20 5.66 -20.56
CA ILE A 192 -22.12 5.35 -19.13
C ILE A 192 -21.29 6.44 -18.42
N THR A 193 -21.85 7.62 -18.30
CA THR A 193 -21.21 8.80 -17.71
C THR A 193 -21.69 9.12 -16.29
N PHE A 194 -22.69 8.39 -15.80
CA PHE A 194 -23.44 8.68 -14.58
C PHE A 194 -23.03 7.82 -13.36
N VAL A 195 -22.20 6.80 -13.56
CA VAL A 195 -21.83 5.87 -12.48
C VAL A 195 -20.78 6.51 -11.55
N PRO A 196 -21.03 6.62 -10.23
CA PRO A 196 -20.01 7.09 -9.28
C PRO A 196 -18.80 6.15 -9.24
N GLY A 197 -17.61 6.70 -8.95
CA GLY A 197 -16.38 5.92 -8.92
C GLY A 197 -15.83 5.57 -10.31
N THR A 198 -16.26 6.29 -11.35
CA THR A 198 -15.77 6.08 -12.72
C THR A 198 -15.00 7.28 -13.27
N VAL A 199 -14.22 7.01 -14.31
CA VAL A 199 -13.57 8.04 -15.14
C VAL A 199 -13.82 7.70 -16.61
N TYR A 200 -14.29 8.68 -17.37
CA TYR A 200 -14.67 8.52 -18.77
C TYR A 200 -14.12 9.65 -19.64
N ARG A 201 -14.19 9.48 -20.94
CA ARG A 201 -13.80 10.50 -21.93
C ARG A 201 -15.04 11.20 -22.46
N SER A 202 -14.96 12.52 -22.62
CA SER A 202 -16.00 13.32 -23.24
C SER A 202 -15.40 14.35 -24.21
N ARG A 203 -16.18 14.76 -25.21
CA ARG A 203 -15.79 15.86 -26.10
C ARG A 203 -15.92 17.23 -25.45
N ASP A 204 -16.87 17.35 -24.53
CA ASP A 204 -17.20 18.57 -23.81
C ASP A 204 -17.62 18.26 -22.37
N LEU A 205 -18.09 19.25 -21.64
CA LEU A 205 -18.47 19.14 -20.24
C LEU A 205 -19.97 18.87 -20.02
N SER A 206 -20.77 18.72 -21.09
CA SER A 206 -22.24 18.60 -20.98
C SER A 206 -22.71 17.37 -20.24
N SER A 207 -21.88 16.31 -20.20
CA SER A 207 -22.17 15.07 -19.49
C SER A 207 -21.88 15.12 -17.97
N ALA A 208 -21.27 16.19 -17.47
CA ALA A 208 -20.90 16.34 -16.05
C ALA A 208 -21.67 17.51 -15.42
N PHE A 209 -22.29 17.27 -14.26
CA PHE A 209 -22.97 18.33 -13.52
C PHE A 209 -21.98 19.13 -12.68
N ASP A 210 -21.88 20.45 -12.94
CA ASP A 210 -21.03 21.39 -12.19
C ASP A 210 -19.58 20.90 -11.93
N PRO A 211 -18.81 20.49 -12.97
CA PRO A 211 -17.50 19.93 -12.77
C PRO A 211 -16.48 21.00 -12.37
N LEU A 212 -15.49 20.61 -11.54
CA LEU A 212 -14.29 21.38 -11.30
C LEU A 212 -13.30 21.16 -12.45
N VAL A 213 -13.01 22.21 -13.20
CA VAL A 213 -12.05 22.15 -14.30
C VAL A 213 -10.63 22.25 -13.73
N LEU A 214 -9.83 21.22 -13.95
CA LEU A 214 -8.42 21.17 -13.58
C LEU A 214 -7.58 21.96 -14.60
N PRO A 215 -6.36 22.40 -14.24
CA PRO A 215 -5.39 22.88 -15.23
C PRO A 215 -5.23 21.88 -16.36
N SER A 216 -5.14 22.35 -17.62
CA SER A 216 -5.01 21.48 -18.78
C SER A 216 -3.73 20.63 -18.72
N PHE A 217 -3.75 19.46 -19.36
CA PHE A 217 -2.58 18.57 -19.41
C PHE A 217 -1.32 19.29 -19.91
N GLU A 218 -1.44 20.14 -20.92
CA GLU A 218 -0.33 20.95 -21.41
C GLU A 218 0.25 21.87 -20.32
N LYS A 219 -0.61 22.53 -19.54
CA LYS A 219 -0.18 23.40 -18.44
C LYS A 219 0.49 22.58 -17.34
N LEU A 220 -0.01 21.36 -17.04
CA LEU A 220 0.59 20.46 -16.04
C LEU A 220 2.01 20.01 -16.43
N GLN A 221 2.28 19.82 -17.73
CA GLN A 221 3.61 19.45 -18.20
C GLN A 221 4.63 20.59 -18.05
N ASN A 222 4.18 21.83 -18.15
CA ASN A 222 5.03 23.02 -18.21
C ASN A 222 5.14 23.79 -16.90
N SER A 223 4.28 23.52 -15.90
CA SER A 223 4.28 24.23 -14.60
C SER A 223 4.11 23.28 -13.42
N ARG A 224 5.10 23.29 -12.54
CA ARG A 224 5.05 22.54 -11.27
C ARG A 224 4.00 23.09 -10.32
N GLU A 225 3.79 24.41 -10.33
CA GLU A 225 2.75 25.08 -9.55
C GLU A 225 1.34 24.61 -10.01
N ALA A 226 1.12 24.57 -11.34
CA ALA A 226 -0.14 24.06 -11.89
C ALA A 226 -0.39 22.61 -11.52
N TYR A 227 0.65 21.76 -11.48
CA TYR A 227 0.53 20.39 -11.02
C TYR A 227 0.17 20.32 -9.52
N ALA A 228 0.79 21.15 -8.67
CA ALA A 228 0.46 21.25 -7.25
C ALA A 228 -0.98 21.74 -7.03
N ASP A 229 -1.46 22.69 -7.85
CA ASP A 229 -2.83 23.20 -7.80
C ASP A 229 -3.85 22.12 -8.20
N SER A 230 -3.60 21.43 -9.31
CA SER A 230 -4.43 20.30 -9.75
C SER A 230 -4.51 19.23 -8.67
N PHE A 231 -3.38 18.84 -8.08
CA PHE A 231 -3.35 17.86 -7.02
C PHE A 231 -4.14 18.31 -5.77
N ALA A 232 -4.04 19.58 -5.39
CA ALA A 232 -4.80 20.13 -4.27
C ALA A 232 -6.33 20.04 -4.49
N ILE A 233 -6.79 20.29 -5.71
CA ILE A 233 -8.20 20.12 -6.08
C ILE A 233 -8.60 18.64 -6.00
N GLN A 234 -7.78 17.73 -6.55
CA GLN A 234 -8.02 16.29 -6.49
C GLN A 234 -8.09 15.80 -5.02
N TYR A 235 -7.14 16.22 -4.18
CA TYR A 235 -7.10 15.82 -2.77
C TYR A 235 -8.36 16.23 -1.99
N ARG A 236 -8.89 17.45 -2.25
CA ARG A 236 -10.10 17.94 -1.61
C ARG A 236 -11.38 17.27 -2.11
N ASN A 237 -11.31 16.57 -3.25
CA ASN A 237 -12.44 15.88 -3.87
C ASN A 237 -12.32 14.35 -3.80
N THR A 238 -11.83 13.82 -2.68
CA THR A 238 -11.75 12.38 -2.40
C THR A 238 -12.91 11.85 -1.55
N ASP A 239 -13.84 12.71 -1.14
CA ASP A 239 -14.96 12.35 -0.28
C ASP A 239 -16.20 11.94 -1.11
N PRO A 240 -16.82 10.78 -0.86
CA PRO A 240 -17.97 10.32 -1.65
C PRO A 240 -19.27 11.07 -1.36
N PHE A 241 -19.31 11.95 -0.35
CA PHE A 241 -20.51 12.72 0.02
C PHE A 241 -20.50 14.14 -0.55
N THR A 242 -19.32 14.74 -0.70
CA THR A 242 -19.18 16.17 -1.00
C THR A 242 -18.32 16.44 -2.23
N ALA A 243 -17.66 15.43 -2.80
CA ALA A 243 -16.85 15.61 -3.99
C ALA A 243 -17.72 16.02 -5.20
N ARG A 244 -17.12 16.86 -6.05
CA ARG A 244 -17.64 17.25 -7.35
C ARG A 244 -16.93 16.48 -8.45
N PRO A 245 -17.52 16.32 -9.65
CA PRO A 245 -16.80 15.81 -10.80
C PRO A 245 -15.56 16.66 -11.09
N LEU A 246 -14.48 16.01 -11.54
CA LEU A 246 -13.25 16.67 -11.95
C LEU A 246 -13.09 16.52 -13.47
N ALA A 247 -12.81 17.60 -14.18
CA ALA A 247 -12.60 17.58 -15.61
C ALA A 247 -11.18 18.06 -15.96
N GLU A 248 -10.40 17.23 -16.65
CA GLU A 248 -9.05 17.55 -17.11
C GLU A 248 -9.04 17.67 -18.63
N ASP A 249 -8.57 18.82 -19.12
CA ASP A 249 -8.56 19.16 -20.55
C ASP A 249 -7.31 18.59 -21.26
N TYR A 250 -7.54 17.88 -22.36
CA TYR A 250 -6.50 17.30 -23.23
C TYR A 250 -6.50 17.92 -24.65
N GLY A 251 -7.03 19.12 -24.80
CA GLY A 251 -7.08 19.87 -26.05
C GLY A 251 -7.94 19.16 -27.09
N THR A 252 -7.38 18.86 -28.26
CA THR A 252 -8.12 18.21 -29.37
C THR A 252 -8.65 16.82 -29.04
N ARG A 253 -8.21 16.22 -27.93
CA ARG A 253 -8.70 14.91 -27.46
C ARG A 253 -9.91 15.01 -26.53
N GLY A 254 -10.38 16.23 -26.23
CA GLY A 254 -11.49 16.50 -25.30
C GLY A 254 -11.06 16.39 -23.84
N TYR A 255 -11.98 15.98 -23.01
CA TYR A 255 -11.83 15.91 -21.57
C TYR A 255 -11.75 14.47 -21.05
N VAL A 256 -10.98 14.30 -19.96
CA VAL A 256 -11.12 13.16 -19.06
C VAL A 256 -11.90 13.65 -17.85
N ILE A 257 -13.05 13.05 -17.61
CA ILE A 257 -13.97 13.42 -16.52
C ILE A 257 -13.96 12.31 -15.47
N GLN A 258 -13.66 12.68 -14.23
CA GLN A 258 -13.75 11.81 -13.07
C GLN A 258 -15.03 12.12 -12.32
N ASN A 259 -15.92 11.15 -12.19
CA ASN A 259 -17.08 11.22 -11.29
C ASN A 259 -16.63 11.20 -9.81
N PRO A 260 -17.47 11.69 -8.88
CA PRO A 260 -17.24 11.50 -7.45
C PRO A 260 -16.99 10.03 -7.09
N PRO A 261 -16.25 9.74 -6.00
CA PRO A 261 -16.06 8.37 -5.55
C PRO A 261 -17.39 7.66 -5.26
N SER A 262 -17.44 6.35 -5.47
CA SER A 262 -18.57 5.53 -5.03
C SER A 262 -18.75 5.61 -3.51
N ARG A 263 -20.01 5.50 -3.06
CA ARG A 263 -20.31 5.41 -1.61
C ARG A 263 -19.63 4.19 -1.01
N PRO A 264 -19.13 4.30 0.23
CA PRO A 264 -18.58 3.15 0.94
C PRO A 264 -19.61 2.03 1.06
N LEU A 265 -19.17 0.79 1.04
CA LEU A 265 -20.03 -0.35 1.32
C LEU A 265 -20.52 -0.27 2.78
N THR A 266 -21.77 -0.63 2.98
CA THR A 266 -22.31 -0.88 4.31
C THR A 266 -21.70 -2.15 4.90
N THR A 267 -21.86 -2.39 6.20
CA THR A 267 -21.42 -3.63 6.85
C THR A 267 -22.04 -4.87 6.19
N GLN A 268 -23.33 -4.83 5.84
CA GLN A 268 -23.99 -5.94 5.17
C GLN A 268 -23.40 -6.20 3.78
N GLU A 269 -23.19 -5.19 2.98
CA GLU A 269 -22.56 -5.34 1.65
C GLU A 269 -21.11 -5.85 1.76
N MET A 270 -20.37 -5.39 2.78
CA MET A 270 -19.05 -5.95 3.08
C MET A 270 -19.12 -7.43 3.42
N ASP A 271 -20.07 -7.83 4.26
CA ASP A 271 -20.28 -9.23 4.65
C ASP A 271 -20.65 -10.07 3.44
N ASP A 272 -21.58 -9.58 2.58
CA ASP A 272 -21.98 -10.26 1.35
C ASP A 272 -20.79 -10.51 0.41
N VAL A 273 -19.89 -9.52 0.26
CA VAL A 273 -18.66 -9.66 -0.55
C VAL A 273 -17.74 -10.75 0.02
N TYR A 274 -17.56 -10.81 1.34
CA TYR A 274 -16.68 -11.80 1.97
C TYR A 274 -17.32 -13.20 2.10
N ASP A 275 -18.63 -13.30 1.97
CA ASP A 275 -19.36 -14.59 1.95
C ASP A 275 -19.47 -15.21 0.54
N LEU A 276 -19.00 -14.54 -0.51
CA LEU A 276 -18.95 -15.09 -1.86
C LEU A 276 -18.19 -16.43 -1.88
N PRO A 277 -18.51 -17.32 -2.87
CA PRO A 277 -18.03 -18.70 -2.87
C PRO A 277 -16.57 -18.82 -3.33
N TYR A 278 -15.65 -18.15 -2.64
CA TYR A 278 -14.21 -18.30 -2.89
C TYR A 278 -13.75 -19.73 -2.58
N THR A 279 -12.82 -20.23 -3.42
CA THR A 279 -12.16 -21.53 -3.15
C THR A 279 -11.09 -21.41 -2.05
N GLY A 280 -10.61 -20.20 -1.77
CA GLY A 280 -9.52 -19.93 -0.82
C GLY A 280 -8.14 -20.35 -1.33
N ASN A 281 -7.99 -20.67 -2.62
CA ASN A 281 -6.76 -21.22 -3.18
C ASN A 281 -6.40 -20.58 -4.54
N TRP A 282 -5.19 -20.89 -5.02
CA TRP A 282 -4.80 -20.65 -6.41
C TRP A 282 -5.41 -21.68 -7.35
N HIS A 283 -5.53 -21.34 -8.63
CA HIS A 283 -6.02 -22.27 -9.64
C HIS A 283 -5.04 -23.45 -9.82
N PRO A 284 -5.51 -24.72 -9.94
CA PRO A 284 -4.64 -25.90 -9.98
C PRO A 284 -3.58 -25.89 -11.10
N MET A 285 -3.76 -25.10 -12.15
CA MET A 285 -2.75 -24.93 -13.20
C MET A 285 -1.37 -24.49 -12.68
N TYR A 286 -1.29 -23.96 -11.45
CA TYR A 286 -0.04 -23.47 -10.83
C TYR A 286 0.61 -24.48 -9.87
N ASP A 287 0.02 -25.66 -9.64
CA ASP A 287 0.55 -26.63 -8.68
C ASP A 287 1.98 -27.10 -9.05
N ALA A 288 2.21 -27.34 -10.36
CA ALA A 288 3.53 -27.72 -10.86
C ALA A 288 4.62 -26.65 -10.64
N ALA A 289 4.24 -25.38 -10.56
CA ALA A 289 5.13 -24.26 -10.28
C ALA A 289 5.34 -24.00 -8.77
N GLY A 290 4.70 -24.79 -7.90
CA GLY A 290 4.74 -24.62 -6.44
C GLY A 290 3.78 -23.55 -5.91
N GLY A 291 2.74 -23.21 -6.68
CA GLY A 291 1.68 -22.29 -6.29
C GLY A 291 2.04 -20.82 -6.39
N ILE A 292 1.28 -19.97 -5.67
CA ILE A 292 1.40 -18.51 -5.70
C ILE A 292 1.83 -18.01 -4.32
N PRO A 293 3.06 -17.48 -4.17
CA PRO A 293 3.60 -17.10 -2.86
C PRO A 293 2.77 -16.07 -2.10
N ALA A 294 2.09 -15.15 -2.80
CA ALA A 294 1.27 -14.12 -2.18
C ALA A 294 0.08 -14.71 -1.39
N LEU A 295 -0.44 -15.87 -1.77
CA LEU A 295 -1.52 -16.53 -1.03
C LEU A 295 -1.07 -17.00 0.35
N GLU A 296 0.18 -17.46 0.50
CA GLU A 296 0.69 -17.98 1.78
C GLU A 296 0.65 -16.92 2.90
N GLU A 297 0.82 -15.63 2.53
CA GLU A 297 0.78 -14.52 3.49
C GLU A 297 -0.63 -14.23 4.00
N VAL A 298 -1.67 -14.52 3.20
CA VAL A 298 -3.06 -14.13 3.50
C VAL A 298 -4.01 -15.31 3.72
N ARG A 299 -3.64 -16.53 3.35
CA ARG A 299 -4.51 -17.73 3.41
C ARG A 299 -5.24 -17.90 4.74
N PHE A 300 -4.58 -17.63 5.85
CA PHE A 300 -5.14 -17.71 7.20
C PHE A 300 -5.14 -16.36 7.89
N SER A 301 -5.47 -15.32 7.14
CA SER A 301 -5.64 -13.95 7.63
C SER A 301 -7.06 -13.46 7.36
N LEU A 302 -7.60 -12.68 8.28
CA LEU A 302 -8.97 -12.16 8.23
C LEU A 302 -8.94 -10.66 7.95
N THR A 303 -9.53 -10.23 6.85
CA THR A 303 -9.75 -8.82 6.60
C THR A 303 -10.96 -8.35 7.42
N SER A 304 -10.74 -7.43 8.34
CA SER A 304 -11.79 -6.92 9.23
C SER A 304 -12.38 -5.59 8.75
N ASN A 305 -11.60 -4.82 8.01
CA ASN A 305 -11.96 -3.49 7.54
C ASN A 305 -11.20 -3.07 6.27
N ARG A 306 -11.75 -2.11 5.56
CA ARG A 306 -11.13 -1.38 4.45
C ARG A 306 -11.23 0.12 4.69
N GLY A 307 -10.41 0.91 3.97
CA GLY A 307 -10.29 2.33 4.20
C GLY A 307 -9.35 2.67 5.35
N CYS A 308 -8.86 3.91 5.40
CA CYS A 308 -7.92 4.35 6.44
C CYS A 308 -8.00 5.86 6.65
N PHE A 309 -8.46 6.30 7.81
CA PHE A 309 -8.50 7.73 8.16
C PHE A 309 -7.15 8.30 8.63
N GLY A 310 -6.10 7.48 8.66
CA GLY A 310 -4.75 7.91 9.01
C GLY A 310 -4.19 8.98 8.08
N GLY A 311 -4.51 8.90 6.78
CA GLY A 311 -4.23 9.95 5.81
C GLY A 311 -2.74 10.28 5.59
N CYS A 312 -1.82 9.33 5.81
CA CYS A 312 -0.38 9.54 5.60
C CYS A 312 -0.11 10.03 4.17
N SER A 313 0.74 11.04 4.04
CA SER A 313 0.96 11.76 2.77
C SER A 313 1.54 10.90 1.65
N PHE A 314 2.27 9.84 2.00
CA PHE A 314 2.92 8.92 1.06
C PHE A 314 2.06 7.70 0.70
N CYS A 315 0.91 7.50 1.36
CA CYS A 315 0.14 6.26 1.27
C CYS A 315 -0.88 6.32 0.13
N ALA A 316 -0.76 5.41 -0.83
CA ALA A 316 -1.68 5.27 -1.96
C ALA A 316 -3.09 4.81 -1.54
N LEU A 317 -3.23 4.13 -0.40
CA LEU A 317 -4.51 3.61 0.08
C LEU A 317 -5.53 4.72 0.33
N THR A 318 -5.08 5.92 0.72
CA THR A 318 -5.97 7.09 0.87
C THR A 318 -6.74 7.41 -0.42
N PHE A 319 -6.10 7.24 -1.59
CA PHE A 319 -6.69 7.51 -2.90
C PHE A 319 -7.37 6.30 -3.54
N HIS A 320 -7.04 5.10 -3.09
CA HIS A 320 -7.63 3.87 -3.62
C HIS A 320 -8.79 3.38 -2.75
N GLN A 321 -8.60 3.21 -1.45
CA GLN A 321 -9.66 2.72 -0.55
C GLN A 321 -10.46 3.84 0.13
N GLY A 322 -9.95 5.07 0.11
CA GLY A 322 -10.56 6.21 0.76
C GLY A 322 -10.28 6.29 2.27
N ARG A 323 -10.82 7.34 2.89
CA ARG A 323 -10.61 7.65 4.33
C ARG A 323 -11.79 7.26 5.22
N ILE A 324 -12.88 6.75 4.66
CA ILE A 324 -14.03 6.24 5.41
C ILE A 324 -13.84 4.74 5.60
N LEU A 325 -14.03 4.28 6.83
CA LEU A 325 -13.93 2.85 7.12
C LEU A 325 -15.17 2.10 6.62
N GLN A 326 -14.91 0.92 6.10
CA GLN A 326 -15.89 -0.08 5.73
C GLN A 326 -15.57 -1.33 6.55
N THR A 327 -16.41 -1.69 7.50
CA THR A 327 -16.13 -2.76 8.46
C THR A 327 -17.07 -3.94 8.24
N ARG A 328 -16.55 -5.14 8.44
CA ARG A 328 -17.34 -6.39 8.48
C ARG A 328 -17.93 -6.60 9.86
N SER A 329 -19.04 -7.31 9.92
CA SER A 329 -19.62 -7.77 11.19
C SER A 329 -18.74 -8.80 11.86
N HIS A 330 -18.92 -8.98 13.17
CA HIS A 330 -18.25 -10.05 13.92
C HIS A 330 -18.67 -11.43 13.40
N GLU A 331 -19.96 -11.59 13.09
CA GLU A 331 -20.56 -12.82 12.58
C GLU A 331 -19.91 -13.27 11.28
N SER A 332 -19.71 -12.35 10.34
CA SER A 332 -19.05 -12.64 9.05
C SER A 332 -17.60 -13.11 9.27
N ILE A 333 -16.83 -12.40 10.11
CA ILE A 333 -15.42 -12.71 10.38
C ILE A 333 -15.29 -14.05 11.14
N VAL A 334 -16.16 -14.30 12.13
CA VAL A 334 -16.17 -15.55 12.89
C VAL A 334 -16.57 -16.74 12.00
N ARG A 335 -17.52 -16.54 11.09
CA ARG A 335 -17.93 -17.55 10.09
C ARG A 335 -16.78 -17.93 9.17
N GLU A 336 -16.00 -16.94 8.68
CA GLU A 336 -14.80 -17.18 7.89
C GLU A 336 -13.71 -17.92 8.69
N ALA A 337 -13.46 -17.51 9.93
CA ALA A 337 -12.55 -18.23 10.84
C ALA A 337 -12.98 -19.70 11.04
N GLY A 338 -14.28 -19.95 11.18
CA GLY A 338 -14.83 -21.30 11.26
C GLY A 338 -14.58 -22.13 9.99
N LYS A 339 -14.70 -21.51 8.80
CA LYS A 339 -14.33 -22.16 7.52
C LYS A 339 -12.83 -22.49 7.47
N MET A 340 -11.97 -21.58 7.93
CA MET A 340 -10.51 -21.81 7.98
C MET A 340 -10.13 -23.01 8.85
N THR A 341 -10.83 -23.24 9.97
CA THR A 341 -10.52 -24.39 10.86
C THR A 341 -10.78 -25.75 10.22
N GLN A 342 -11.52 -25.78 9.12
CA GLN A 342 -11.80 -27.01 8.35
C GLN A 342 -10.76 -27.27 7.25
N ASP A 343 -9.87 -26.30 6.96
CA ASP A 343 -8.79 -26.48 5.99
C ASP A 343 -7.71 -27.42 6.58
N PRO A 344 -7.33 -28.51 5.90
CA PRO A 344 -6.29 -29.43 6.37
C PRO A 344 -4.93 -28.78 6.63
N LEU A 345 -4.66 -27.66 5.99
CA LEU A 345 -3.41 -26.89 6.16
C LEU A 345 -3.46 -25.96 7.39
N PHE A 346 -4.63 -25.73 7.97
CA PHE A 346 -4.78 -24.85 9.13
C PHE A 346 -4.26 -25.53 10.40
N LYS A 347 -3.23 -24.93 11.00
CA LYS A 347 -2.58 -25.44 12.22
C LYS A 347 -3.07 -24.80 13.52
N GLY A 348 -4.18 -24.06 13.46
CA GLY A 348 -4.78 -23.36 14.59
C GLY A 348 -4.30 -21.90 14.75
N TYR A 349 -3.61 -21.35 13.77
CA TYR A 349 -3.05 -20.00 13.85
C TYR A 349 -3.72 -19.08 12.83
N ILE A 350 -4.49 -18.10 13.32
CA ILE A 350 -4.90 -16.95 12.50
C ILE A 350 -3.73 -15.98 12.48
N HIS A 351 -3.19 -15.73 11.28
CA HIS A 351 -1.94 -15.00 11.09
C HIS A 351 -2.15 -13.49 11.25
N ASP A 352 -3.33 -12.98 10.91
CA ASP A 352 -3.68 -11.57 11.03
C ASP A 352 -5.19 -11.38 11.12
N VAL A 353 -5.63 -10.35 11.82
CA VAL A 353 -7.00 -9.84 11.82
C VAL A 353 -6.92 -8.33 11.65
N GLY A 354 -7.15 -7.84 10.43
CA GLY A 354 -6.91 -6.42 10.19
C GLY A 354 -7.35 -5.91 8.83
N GLY A 355 -6.65 -4.91 8.38
CA GLY A 355 -6.88 -4.20 7.12
C GLY A 355 -5.70 -3.27 6.84
N PRO A 356 -5.91 -2.13 6.16
CA PRO A 356 -4.85 -1.14 5.96
C PRO A 356 -4.22 -0.63 7.27
N THR A 357 -4.99 -0.64 8.33
CA THR A 357 -4.58 -0.40 9.71
C THR A 357 -5.39 -1.34 10.60
N ALA A 358 -4.74 -2.21 11.35
CA ALA A 358 -5.39 -3.31 12.06
C ALA A 358 -6.44 -2.85 13.07
N ASP A 359 -6.09 -1.84 13.85
CA ASP A 359 -6.86 -1.32 14.97
C ASP A 359 -7.95 -0.30 14.58
N PHE A 360 -8.20 -0.09 13.28
CA PHE A 360 -9.28 0.78 12.80
C PHE A 360 -10.56 -0.02 12.55
N ARG A 361 -11.47 -0.02 13.53
CA ARG A 361 -12.75 -0.71 13.43
C ARG A 361 -13.96 0.23 13.54
N GLN A 362 -13.78 1.41 14.10
CA GLN A 362 -14.84 2.39 14.31
C GLN A 362 -14.60 3.64 13.44
N PRO A 363 -15.65 4.32 12.97
CA PRO A 363 -15.50 5.61 12.29
C PRO A 363 -14.69 6.58 13.16
N SER A 364 -13.83 7.39 12.54
CA SER A 364 -13.01 8.35 13.29
C SER A 364 -13.84 9.38 14.07
N CYS A 365 -15.04 9.70 13.60
CA CYS A 365 -16.01 10.57 14.29
C CYS A 365 -17.40 10.44 13.67
N GLN A 366 -18.44 10.84 14.37
CA GLN A 366 -19.83 10.83 13.90
C GLN A 366 -20.05 11.68 12.65
N LYS A 367 -19.27 12.77 12.48
CA LYS A 367 -19.35 13.61 11.27
C LYS A 367 -19.10 12.82 9.98
N GLN A 368 -18.18 11.85 10.00
CA GLN A 368 -17.88 11.06 8.82
C GLN A 368 -19.06 10.28 8.28
N LEU A 369 -19.98 9.85 9.15
CA LEU A 369 -21.16 9.06 8.77
C LEU A 369 -22.20 9.87 7.99
N THR A 370 -22.24 11.20 8.20
CA THR A 370 -23.29 12.06 7.66
C THR A 370 -22.77 13.10 6.66
N LYS A 371 -21.57 13.63 6.90
CA LYS A 371 -20.98 14.75 6.12
C LYS A 371 -19.67 14.36 5.43
N GLY A 372 -19.25 13.10 5.55
CA GLY A 372 -18.00 12.62 4.98
C GLY A 372 -16.74 13.10 5.69
N VAL A 373 -15.60 12.96 5.01
CA VAL A 373 -14.28 13.33 5.55
C VAL A 373 -13.99 14.82 5.41
N CYS A 374 -13.18 15.35 6.33
CA CYS A 374 -12.72 16.73 6.23
C CYS A 374 -11.78 16.93 5.04
N THR A 375 -11.95 18.01 4.30
CA THR A 375 -11.14 18.36 3.12
C THR A 375 -9.82 19.04 3.50
N ASP A 376 -9.77 19.65 4.70
CA ASP A 376 -8.72 20.56 5.16
C ASP A 376 -7.87 20.01 6.31
N ARG A 377 -8.23 18.83 6.87
CA ARG A 377 -7.50 18.24 8.01
C ARG A 377 -7.55 16.72 8.01
N GLN A 378 -6.60 16.15 8.74
CA GLN A 378 -6.53 14.71 9.02
C GLN A 378 -6.97 14.44 10.46
N CYS A 379 -7.43 13.19 10.73
CA CYS A 379 -7.98 12.83 12.03
C CYS A 379 -6.92 12.69 13.13
N LEU A 380 -5.69 12.30 12.77
CA LEU A 380 -4.58 12.00 13.68
C LEU A 380 -3.41 12.97 13.56
N PHE A 381 -3.40 13.85 12.57
CA PHE A 381 -2.28 14.74 12.28
C PHE A 381 -2.73 16.22 12.25
N PRO A 382 -1.89 17.15 12.74
CA PRO A 382 -0.59 16.99 13.43
C PRO A 382 -0.74 16.50 14.88
N LYS A 383 -1.94 16.50 15.39
CA LYS A 383 -2.40 15.93 16.69
C LYS A 383 -3.80 15.37 16.52
N PRO A 384 -4.24 14.44 17.36
CA PRO A 384 -5.60 13.92 17.31
C PRO A 384 -6.64 15.04 17.27
N CYS A 385 -7.59 14.93 16.36
CA CYS A 385 -8.69 15.88 16.21
C CYS A 385 -9.57 15.85 17.48
N GLY A 386 -10.07 16.99 17.92
CA GLY A 386 -10.95 17.08 19.10
C GLY A 386 -12.25 16.28 18.97
N ASN A 387 -12.67 15.97 17.73
CA ASN A 387 -13.86 15.14 17.46
C ASN A 387 -13.51 13.66 17.22
N LEU A 388 -12.23 13.28 17.34
CA LEU A 388 -11.81 11.89 17.16
C LEU A 388 -12.37 11.03 18.29
N THR A 389 -13.06 9.97 17.90
CA THR A 389 -13.47 8.89 18.81
C THR A 389 -12.42 7.80 18.73
N ALA A 390 -11.52 7.74 19.71
CA ALA A 390 -10.55 6.66 19.83
C ALA A 390 -11.13 5.59 20.77
N ASP A 391 -11.59 4.49 20.17
CA ASP A 391 -12.24 3.39 20.87
C ASP A 391 -11.91 2.06 20.17
N HIS A 392 -11.34 1.12 20.92
CA HIS A 392 -11.01 -0.21 20.46
C HIS A 392 -11.90 -1.31 21.05
N SER A 393 -12.98 -0.96 21.74
CA SER A 393 -13.85 -1.94 22.42
C SER A 393 -14.42 -2.99 21.47
N ASP A 394 -14.87 -2.59 20.28
CA ASP A 394 -15.35 -3.48 19.23
C ASP A 394 -14.24 -4.46 18.76
N TYR A 395 -13.04 -3.96 18.58
CA TYR A 395 -11.92 -4.79 18.13
C TYR A 395 -11.49 -5.80 19.20
N VAL A 396 -11.46 -5.40 20.47
CA VAL A 396 -11.20 -6.29 21.61
C VAL A 396 -12.25 -7.40 21.68
N ALA A 397 -13.53 -7.06 21.51
CA ALA A 397 -14.63 -8.02 21.52
C ALA A 397 -14.48 -9.04 20.38
N LEU A 398 -14.15 -8.58 19.16
CA LEU A 398 -13.88 -9.44 18.01
C LEU A 398 -12.71 -10.41 18.28
N LEU A 399 -11.57 -9.88 18.73
CA LEU A 399 -10.37 -10.68 18.99
C LEU A 399 -10.62 -11.76 20.06
N ARG A 400 -11.35 -11.42 21.11
CA ARG A 400 -11.75 -12.37 22.16
C ARG A 400 -12.69 -13.45 21.64
N THR A 401 -13.61 -13.10 20.77
CA THR A 401 -14.51 -14.04 20.12
C THR A 401 -13.75 -15.01 19.21
N LEU A 402 -12.84 -14.52 18.40
CA LEU A 402 -12.00 -15.34 17.51
C LEU A 402 -11.12 -16.33 18.30
N ARG A 403 -10.59 -15.94 19.45
CA ARG A 403 -9.82 -16.87 20.32
C ARG A 403 -10.64 -18.02 20.89
N ARG A 404 -11.98 -17.91 20.88
CA ARG A 404 -12.91 -18.95 21.37
C ARG A 404 -13.42 -19.87 20.27
N VAL A 405 -13.12 -19.57 19.00
CA VAL A 405 -13.53 -20.43 17.87
C VAL A 405 -12.86 -21.80 18.00
N PRO A 406 -13.62 -22.89 18.00
CA PRO A 406 -13.05 -24.24 18.06
C PRO A 406 -12.01 -24.47 16.97
N GLY A 407 -10.84 -25.01 17.32
CA GLY A 407 -9.72 -25.23 16.41
C GLY A 407 -8.74 -24.04 16.31
N VAL A 408 -9.10 -22.87 16.80
CA VAL A 408 -8.18 -21.72 16.87
C VAL A 408 -7.35 -21.80 18.15
N LYS A 409 -6.03 -21.82 18.02
CA LYS A 409 -5.06 -21.85 19.12
C LYS A 409 -4.54 -20.47 19.43
N LYS A 410 -4.28 -19.64 18.39
CA LYS A 410 -3.80 -18.27 18.54
C LYS A 410 -4.29 -17.38 17.41
N VAL A 411 -4.51 -16.12 17.75
CA VAL A 411 -4.86 -15.03 16.84
C VAL A 411 -3.76 -13.98 16.93
N PHE A 412 -3.08 -13.71 15.81
CA PHE A 412 -2.04 -12.70 15.74
C PHE A 412 -2.54 -11.44 15.02
N ILE A 413 -1.89 -10.31 15.29
CA ILE A 413 -2.04 -9.04 14.60
C ILE A 413 -0.69 -8.74 13.94
N ARG A 414 -0.66 -8.80 12.59
CA ARG A 414 0.53 -8.50 11.76
C ARG A 414 0.39 -7.23 10.95
N SER A 415 -0.83 -6.86 10.60
CA SER A 415 -1.14 -5.55 10.00
C SER A 415 -0.67 -4.44 10.94
N GLY A 416 -0.26 -3.31 10.37
CA GLY A 416 0.27 -2.21 11.16
C GLY A 416 -0.75 -1.68 12.17
N VAL A 417 -0.32 -1.57 13.43
CA VAL A 417 -1.07 -0.90 14.49
C VAL A 417 -0.72 0.58 14.49
N ARG A 418 -1.73 1.44 14.53
CA ARG A 418 -1.55 2.89 14.64
C ARG A 418 -1.27 3.27 16.09
N PHE A 419 0.01 3.31 16.45
CA PHE A 419 0.44 3.59 17.84
C PHE A 419 -0.10 4.93 18.37
N ASP A 420 -0.28 5.94 17.54
CA ASP A 420 -0.87 7.23 17.90
C ASP A 420 -2.38 7.12 18.19
N TYR A 421 -3.11 6.24 17.50
CA TYR A 421 -4.51 5.96 17.79
C TYR A 421 -4.66 5.13 19.07
N VAL A 422 -3.79 4.14 19.28
CA VAL A 422 -3.72 3.40 20.56
C VAL A 422 -3.44 4.33 21.73
N MET A 423 -2.53 5.32 21.55
CA MET A 423 -2.24 6.30 22.60
C MET A 423 -3.35 7.32 22.83
N ALA A 424 -4.19 7.58 21.82
CA ALA A 424 -5.35 8.46 21.94
C ALA A 424 -6.53 7.80 22.66
N ASP A 425 -6.61 6.47 22.67
CA ASP A 425 -7.62 5.73 23.44
C ASP A 425 -7.31 5.81 24.93
N ARG A 426 -8.26 6.36 25.70
CA ARG A 426 -8.16 6.45 27.16
C ARG A 426 -8.32 5.10 27.84
N ASN A 427 -9.08 4.18 27.21
CA ASN A 427 -9.21 2.81 27.67
C ASN A 427 -8.01 1.99 27.21
N ARG A 428 -7.20 1.52 28.13
CA ARG A 428 -5.99 0.73 27.85
C ARG A 428 -6.27 -0.76 27.65
N GLU A 429 -7.52 -1.17 27.60
CA GLU A 429 -7.92 -2.58 27.48
C GLU A 429 -7.36 -3.22 26.21
N PHE A 430 -7.47 -2.54 25.06
CA PHE A 430 -6.90 -3.03 23.80
C PHE A 430 -5.38 -3.20 23.90
N PHE A 431 -4.69 -2.23 24.51
CA PHE A 431 -3.23 -2.30 24.60
C PHE A 431 -2.79 -3.51 25.47
N HIS A 432 -3.49 -3.77 26.56
CA HIS A 432 -3.26 -4.95 27.38
C HIS A 432 -3.57 -6.26 26.63
N GLU A 433 -4.73 -6.33 25.96
CA GLU A 433 -5.15 -7.47 25.13
C GLU A 433 -4.15 -7.77 24.02
N LEU A 434 -3.68 -6.73 23.30
CA LEU A 434 -2.69 -6.82 22.23
C LEU A 434 -1.40 -7.49 22.74
N VAL A 435 -0.81 -6.92 23.80
CA VAL A 435 0.47 -7.41 24.36
C VAL A 435 0.33 -8.83 24.91
N LYS A 436 -0.75 -9.12 25.63
CA LYS A 436 -0.93 -10.40 26.29
C LYS A 436 -1.20 -11.55 25.32
N HIS A 437 -1.92 -11.30 24.22
CA HIS A 437 -2.50 -12.37 23.41
C HIS A 437 -2.14 -12.35 21.92
N HIS A 438 -1.81 -11.20 21.33
CA HIS A 438 -1.80 -11.03 19.87
C HIS A 438 -0.44 -10.71 19.27
N VAL A 439 0.59 -10.47 20.08
CA VAL A 439 1.96 -10.26 19.64
C VAL A 439 2.75 -11.56 19.72
N SER A 440 3.44 -11.93 18.62
CA SER A 440 4.26 -13.16 18.55
C SER A 440 5.73 -12.96 18.95
N GLY A 441 6.02 -12.03 19.87
CA GLY A 441 7.38 -11.66 20.29
C GLY A 441 7.89 -10.37 19.66
N GLN A 442 7.35 -9.97 18.50
CA GLN A 442 7.70 -8.71 17.84
C GLN A 442 6.44 -7.98 17.39
N LEU A 443 6.31 -6.72 17.77
CA LEU A 443 5.29 -5.81 17.30
C LEU A 443 5.91 -4.86 16.27
N ARG A 444 5.44 -4.91 15.03
CA ARG A 444 5.87 -3.98 13.99
C ARG A 444 5.09 -2.69 14.10
N VAL A 445 5.79 -1.58 14.16
CA VAL A 445 5.22 -0.23 14.21
C VAL A 445 5.94 0.68 13.22
N ALA A 446 5.22 1.66 12.68
CA ALA A 446 5.72 2.51 11.61
C ALA A 446 5.82 3.97 12.07
N PRO A 447 6.84 4.36 12.88
CA PRO A 447 7.12 5.77 13.18
C PRO A 447 7.58 6.54 11.95
N GLU A 448 8.17 5.89 10.96
CA GLU A 448 8.68 6.36 9.68
C GLU A 448 9.93 7.22 9.79
N HIS A 449 10.02 8.15 10.74
CA HIS A 449 11.16 9.05 10.98
C HIS A 449 11.18 9.52 12.44
N VAL A 450 12.25 10.24 12.83
CA VAL A 450 12.41 10.84 14.17
C VAL A 450 12.43 12.38 14.14
N SER A 451 12.57 12.98 12.96
CA SER A 451 12.51 14.43 12.80
C SER A 451 11.06 14.88 12.66
N ASP A 452 10.59 15.74 13.56
CA ASP A 452 9.24 16.30 13.52
C ASP A 452 8.96 17.07 12.22
N GLN A 453 9.97 17.67 11.61
CA GLN A 453 9.85 18.33 10.31
C GLN A 453 9.52 17.32 9.20
N VAL A 454 10.22 16.19 9.17
CA VAL A 454 9.95 15.13 8.16
C VAL A 454 8.61 14.49 8.43
N LEU A 455 8.29 14.19 9.70
CA LEU A 455 7.01 13.64 10.13
C LEU A 455 5.84 14.55 9.76
N TYR A 456 6.02 15.89 9.83
CA TYR A 456 5.04 16.86 9.35
C TYR A 456 4.70 16.64 7.88
N TYR A 457 5.70 16.56 7.00
CA TYR A 457 5.46 16.31 5.57
C TYR A 457 4.94 14.89 5.28
N MET A 458 5.22 13.93 6.15
CA MET A 458 4.65 12.58 6.07
C MET A 458 3.18 12.49 6.51
N GLY A 459 2.65 13.52 7.18
CA GLY A 459 1.32 13.45 7.81
C GLY A 459 1.28 12.47 8.98
N LYS A 460 2.38 12.41 9.77
CA LYS A 460 2.57 11.50 10.91
C LYS A 460 2.63 12.30 12.23
N PRO A 461 2.30 11.68 13.36
CA PRO A 461 2.43 12.34 14.67
C PRO A 461 3.89 12.69 14.96
N ARG A 462 4.10 13.63 15.90
CA ARG A 462 5.44 13.96 16.39
C ARG A 462 6.13 12.76 17.02
N HIS A 463 7.45 12.75 16.98
CA HIS A 463 8.27 11.64 17.50
C HIS A 463 8.01 11.34 18.98
N GLU A 464 7.72 12.35 19.80
CA GLU A 464 7.39 12.19 21.22
C GLU A 464 6.21 11.22 21.48
N VAL A 465 5.25 11.12 20.55
CA VAL A 465 4.13 10.18 20.67
C VAL A 465 4.62 8.75 20.54
N TYR A 466 5.57 8.50 19.64
CA TYR A 466 6.19 7.19 19.49
C TYR A 466 7.02 6.81 20.71
N GLU A 467 7.81 7.72 21.26
CA GLU A 467 8.56 7.48 22.50
C GLU A 467 7.63 7.15 23.69
N SER A 468 6.50 7.86 23.77
CA SER A 468 5.48 7.59 24.79
C SER A 468 4.86 6.20 24.61
N PHE A 469 4.61 5.79 23.36
CA PHE A 469 4.12 4.46 23.04
C PHE A 469 5.13 3.38 23.46
N LEU A 470 6.44 3.55 23.16
CA LEU A 470 7.47 2.57 23.56
C LEU A 470 7.53 2.36 25.07
N LYS A 471 7.48 3.46 25.84
CA LYS A 471 7.44 3.38 27.30
C LYS A 471 6.20 2.64 27.81
N ALA A 472 5.05 2.93 27.23
CA ALA A 472 3.81 2.24 27.57
C ALA A 472 3.85 0.75 27.18
N PHE A 473 4.42 0.42 25.99
CA PHE A 473 4.58 -0.95 25.53
C PHE A 473 5.48 -1.78 26.46
N GLU A 474 6.59 -1.20 26.92
CA GLU A 474 7.47 -1.83 27.91
C GLU A 474 6.76 -2.09 29.24
N GLN A 475 5.97 -1.11 29.70
CA GLN A 475 5.19 -1.26 30.94
C GLN A 475 4.13 -2.37 30.82
N GLU A 476 3.41 -2.43 29.70
CA GLU A 476 2.41 -3.48 29.48
C GLU A 476 3.05 -4.87 29.33
N ASN A 477 4.23 -4.98 28.71
CA ASN A 477 5.00 -6.23 28.68
C ASN A 477 5.34 -6.72 30.10
N LYS A 478 5.84 -5.82 30.96
CA LYS A 478 6.14 -6.15 32.37
C LYS A 478 4.90 -6.62 33.13
N LYS A 479 3.76 -5.94 32.95
CA LYS A 479 2.48 -6.33 33.57
C LYS A 479 1.98 -7.69 33.07
N ALA A 480 2.12 -7.95 31.77
CA ALA A 480 1.68 -9.19 31.16
C ALA A 480 2.67 -10.37 31.33
N GLY A 481 3.84 -10.14 31.93
CA GLY A 481 4.91 -11.13 32.04
C GLY A 481 5.45 -11.59 30.67
N GLN A 482 5.47 -10.69 29.68
CA GLN A 482 5.92 -10.98 28.31
C GLN A 482 7.28 -10.36 28.03
N GLU A 483 8.06 -11.02 27.15
CA GLU A 483 9.30 -10.49 26.60
C GLU A 483 9.12 -10.23 25.09
N GLN A 484 8.63 -9.04 24.75
CA GLN A 484 8.33 -8.65 23.37
C GLN A 484 9.04 -7.34 23.02
N TYR A 485 9.30 -7.16 21.72
CA TYR A 485 10.06 -6.03 21.20
C TYR A 485 9.28 -5.27 20.13
N ALA A 486 9.28 -3.95 20.20
CA ALA A 486 8.80 -3.11 19.12
C ALA A 486 9.87 -3.04 18.02
N VAL A 487 9.46 -3.32 16.78
CA VAL A 487 10.33 -3.25 15.59
C VAL A 487 9.89 -2.07 14.73
N PRO A 488 10.64 -0.94 14.76
CA PRO A 488 10.28 0.24 14.03
C PRO A 488 10.57 0.10 12.53
N TYR A 489 9.66 0.60 11.71
CA TYR A 489 9.87 0.88 10.30
C TYR A 489 10.29 2.33 10.12
N PHE A 490 11.42 2.54 9.43
CA PHE A 490 11.92 3.87 9.08
C PHE A 490 12.05 4.02 7.58
N MET A 491 11.83 5.25 7.11
CA MET A 491 11.87 5.63 5.71
C MET A 491 12.88 6.74 5.48
N SER A 492 13.81 6.56 4.53
CA SER A 492 14.74 7.59 4.08
C SER A 492 14.19 8.36 2.88
N SER A 493 14.81 9.49 2.61
CA SER A 493 14.64 10.24 1.36
C SER A 493 13.22 10.74 1.08
N HIS A 494 12.37 10.86 2.09
CA HIS A 494 11.06 11.50 1.95
C HIS A 494 11.23 13.02 1.71
N PRO A 495 10.34 13.70 0.95
CA PRO A 495 10.30 15.14 0.90
C PRO A 495 10.36 15.76 2.31
N GLY A 496 11.21 16.77 2.49
CA GLY A 496 11.53 17.40 3.78
C GLY A 496 12.74 16.79 4.49
N CYS A 497 13.23 15.61 4.09
CA CYS A 497 14.39 14.97 4.72
C CYS A 497 15.70 15.50 4.14
N THR A 498 16.33 16.46 4.82
CA THR A 498 17.70 16.89 4.52
C THR A 498 18.72 15.91 5.13
N LEU A 499 20.00 16.05 4.78
CA LEU A 499 21.06 15.25 5.40
C LEU A 499 21.14 15.43 6.93
N LYS A 500 20.76 16.62 7.46
CA LYS A 500 20.70 16.83 8.91
C LYS A 500 19.65 15.96 9.58
N GLU A 501 18.46 15.85 8.98
CA GLU A 501 17.39 14.99 9.49
C GLU A 501 17.75 13.50 9.36
N ALA A 502 18.41 13.12 8.26
CA ALA A 502 18.90 11.75 8.09
C ALA A 502 19.96 11.37 9.15
N VAL A 503 20.83 12.32 9.54
CA VAL A 503 21.80 12.10 10.62
C VAL A 503 21.08 11.96 11.97
N LYS A 504 20.05 12.75 12.28
CA LYS A 504 19.23 12.58 13.50
C LYS A 504 18.63 11.16 13.58
N LEU A 505 18.13 10.66 12.46
CA LEU A 505 17.63 9.28 12.40
C LEU A 505 18.73 8.26 12.64
N ALA A 506 19.93 8.46 12.09
CA ALA A 506 21.07 7.57 12.32
C ALA A 506 21.53 7.58 13.80
N GLU A 507 21.52 8.74 14.46
CA GLU A 507 21.80 8.86 15.89
C GLU A 507 20.78 8.07 16.72
N TYR A 508 19.50 8.22 16.40
CA TYR A 508 18.44 7.47 17.06
C TYR A 508 18.60 5.94 16.89
N VAL A 509 18.89 5.49 15.66
CA VAL A 509 19.16 4.07 15.38
C VAL A 509 20.37 3.56 16.16
N ARG A 510 21.41 4.40 16.36
CA ARG A 510 22.56 4.06 17.22
C ARG A 510 22.08 3.83 18.65
N ASP A 511 21.28 4.75 19.19
CA ASP A 511 20.84 4.76 20.59
C ASP A 511 19.86 3.61 20.88
N LEU A 512 19.09 3.14 19.88
CA LEU A 512 18.29 1.92 19.98
C LEU A 512 19.14 0.64 20.18
N GLY A 513 20.44 0.68 19.89
CA GLY A 513 21.36 -0.44 20.08
C GLY A 513 21.29 -1.55 19.02
N PHE A 514 20.30 -1.55 18.14
CA PHE A 514 20.22 -2.45 16.97
C PHE A 514 20.19 -1.67 15.66
N THR A 515 20.53 -2.32 14.57
CA THR A 515 20.47 -1.70 13.23
C THR A 515 19.32 -2.35 12.47
N PRO A 516 18.41 -1.56 11.87
CA PRO A 516 17.36 -2.11 11.02
C PRO A 516 17.96 -2.93 9.87
N GLU A 517 17.53 -4.18 9.71
CA GLU A 517 17.96 -5.03 8.59
C GLU A 517 17.34 -4.55 7.28
N GLN A 518 16.09 -4.10 7.34
CA GLN A 518 15.35 -3.55 6.21
C GLN A 518 15.13 -2.06 6.43
N VAL A 519 15.56 -1.25 5.48
CA VAL A 519 15.29 0.18 5.39
C VAL A 519 14.55 0.44 4.10
N GLN A 520 13.55 1.31 4.17
CA GLN A 520 12.79 1.72 3.01
C GLN A 520 13.20 3.11 2.58
N ASP A 521 13.40 3.30 1.28
CA ASP A 521 13.45 4.64 0.72
C ASP A 521 12.03 5.06 0.36
N PHE A 522 11.75 6.35 0.44
CA PHE A 522 10.49 6.89 -0.08
C PHE A 522 10.31 6.52 -1.55
N TYR A 523 9.19 5.89 -1.84
CA TYR A 523 8.82 5.47 -3.19
C TYR A 523 7.77 6.45 -3.75
N PRO A 524 8.09 7.25 -4.77
CA PRO A 524 7.14 8.19 -5.35
C PRO A 524 6.01 7.46 -6.10
N THR A 525 5.01 7.01 -5.37
CA THR A 525 3.82 6.35 -5.92
C THR A 525 2.88 7.40 -6.52
N PRO A 526 2.38 7.22 -7.75
CA PRO A 526 1.48 8.19 -8.38
C PRO A 526 0.29 8.57 -7.50
N SER A 527 -0.20 9.79 -7.65
CA SER A 527 -1.38 10.33 -6.96
C SER A 527 -1.30 10.35 -5.42
N THR A 528 -0.10 10.39 -4.84
CA THR A 528 0.08 10.65 -3.40
C THR A 528 0.54 12.08 -3.16
N LEU A 529 0.20 12.63 -1.98
CA LEU A 529 0.60 13.99 -1.60
C LEU A 529 2.12 14.12 -1.55
N SER A 530 2.83 13.11 -1.03
CA SER A 530 4.29 13.09 -1.00
C SER A 530 4.91 13.03 -2.40
N THR A 531 4.29 12.36 -3.35
CA THR A 531 4.76 12.35 -4.75
C THR A 531 4.55 13.70 -5.43
N CYS A 532 3.46 14.40 -5.11
CA CYS A 532 3.27 15.78 -5.55
C CYS A 532 4.38 16.69 -5.01
N MET A 533 4.69 16.63 -3.72
CA MET A 533 5.82 17.36 -3.12
C MET A 533 7.16 16.95 -3.76
N TYR A 534 7.37 15.67 -4.00
CA TYR A 534 8.59 15.15 -4.62
C TYR A 534 8.83 15.75 -6.01
N TYR A 535 7.79 15.78 -6.85
CA TYR A 535 7.89 16.33 -8.19
C TYR A 535 8.01 17.86 -8.19
N THR A 536 7.15 18.53 -7.42
CA THR A 536 7.03 20.00 -7.49
C THR A 536 8.02 20.73 -6.62
N GLY A 537 8.43 20.19 -5.47
CA GLY A 537 9.11 20.91 -4.41
C GLY A 537 8.19 21.86 -3.63
N ILE A 538 6.86 21.67 -3.75
CA ILE A 538 5.83 22.50 -3.14
C ILE A 538 4.84 21.61 -2.40
N HIS A 539 4.48 21.98 -1.16
CA HIS A 539 3.38 21.34 -0.46
C HIS A 539 2.05 21.81 -1.09
N PRO A 540 1.26 20.91 -1.72
CA PRO A 540 0.12 21.37 -2.55
C PRO A 540 -0.97 22.10 -1.77
N LEU A 541 -1.16 21.78 -0.49
CA LEU A 541 -2.22 22.37 0.34
C LEU A 541 -1.80 23.68 1.02
N THR A 542 -0.55 23.80 1.49
CA THR A 542 -0.04 24.98 2.20
C THR A 542 0.76 25.94 1.30
N LYS A 543 1.18 25.48 0.12
CA LYS A 543 2.03 26.20 -0.85
C LYS A 543 3.46 26.48 -0.36
N GLU A 544 3.86 25.89 0.76
CA GLU A 544 5.23 25.97 1.27
C GLU A 544 6.22 25.28 0.32
N LYS A 545 7.43 25.83 0.23
CA LYS A 545 8.55 25.15 -0.44
C LYS A 545 9.03 23.99 0.42
N VAL A 546 9.21 22.84 -0.21
CA VAL A 546 9.65 21.59 0.44
C VAL A 546 10.99 21.16 -0.16
N TYR A 547 11.97 20.91 0.72
CA TYR A 547 13.21 20.28 0.29
C TYR A 547 12.95 18.86 -0.23
N VAL A 548 13.59 18.50 -1.33
CA VAL A 548 13.44 17.16 -1.93
C VAL A 548 14.81 16.58 -2.25
N PRO A 549 15.20 15.44 -1.66
CA PRO A 549 16.44 14.76 -2.01
C PRO A 549 16.28 14.09 -3.38
N ARG A 550 16.64 14.80 -4.45
CA ARG A 550 16.49 14.30 -5.84
C ARG A 550 17.73 13.58 -6.34
N ASP A 551 18.90 14.00 -5.85
CA ASP A 551 20.18 13.40 -6.23
C ASP A 551 20.23 11.93 -5.80
N PRO A 552 20.44 10.98 -6.74
CA PRO A 552 20.56 9.56 -6.42
C PRO A 552 21.65 9.27 -5.38
N HIS A 553 22.77 9.99 -5.46
CA HIS A 553 23.89 9.83 -4.52
C HIS A 553 23.51 10.28 -3.11
N GLU A 554 22.78 11.39 -2.96
CA GLU A 554 22.26 11.81 -1.67
C GLU A 554 21.28 10.78 -1.07
N LYS A 555 20.42 10.15 -1.89
CA LYS A 555 19.53 9.08 -1.43
C LYS A 555 20.33 7.86 -0.92
N GLU A 556 21.41 7.50 -1.61
CA GLU A 556 22.30 6.43 -1.16
C GLU A 556 22.96 6.77 0.18
N ILE A 557 23.39 8.03 0.37
CA ILE A 557 23.93 8.50 1.64
C ILE A 557 22.88 8.43 2.75
N GLN A 558 21.66 8.92 2.53
CA GLN A 558 20.60 8.88 3.53
C GLN A 558 20.26 7.44 3.93
N ARG A 559 20.23 6.50 3.00
CA ARG A 559 20.04 5.06 3.26
C ARG A 559 21.22 4.48 4.04
N ALA A 560 22.45 4.82 3.63
CA ALA A 560 23.68 4.34 4.27
C ALA A 560 23.75 4.79 5.74
N LEU A 561 23.30 6.02 6.05
CA LEU A 561 23.22 6.53 7.42
C LEU A 561 22.35 5.68 8.32
N MET A 562 21.20 5.15 7.85
CA MET A 562 20.37 4.22 8.63
C MET A 562 21.06 2.85 8.84
N GLN A 563 21.93 2.45 7.93
CA GLN A 563 22.68 1.20 7.98
C GLN A 563 24.17 1.44 8.22
N TYR A 564 24.52 2.42 9.05
CA TYR A 564 25.88 2.91 9.27
C TYR A 564 26.86 1.84 9.77
N LYS A 565 26.36 0.76 10.39
CA LYS A 565 27.19 -0.38 10.85
C LYS A 565 27.63 -1.31 9.72
N ASN A 566 27.03 -1.22 8.54
CA ASN A 566 27.44 -2.02 7.38
C ASN A 566 28.79 -1.48 6.86
N PRO A 567 29.87 -2.30 6.84
CA PRO A 567 31.19 -1.84 6.38
C PRO A 567 31.20 -1.29 4.96
N ALA A 568 30.33 -1.82 4.07
CA ALA A 568 30.20 -1.35 2.70
C ALA A 568 29.71 0.11 2.61
N ASN A 569 29.01 0.61 3.63
CA ASN A 569 28.47 1.97 3.66
C ASN A 569 29.44 3.00 4.24
N LYS A 570 30.66 2.59 4.66
CA LYS A 570 31.56 3.45 5.42
C LYS A 570 31.86 4.80 4.72
N SER A 571 32.21 4.76 3.46
CA SER A 571 32.53 5.96 2.68
C SER A 571 31.34 6.92 2.56
N LEU A 572 30.15 6.38 2.27
CA LEU A 572 28.91 7.14 2.17
C LEU A 572 28.51 7.78 3.51
N VAL A 573 28.65 7.04 4.61
CA VAL A 573 28.36 7.55 5.96
C VAL A 573 29.30 8.69 6.31
N MET A 574 30.62 8.53 6.07
CA MET A 574 31.60 9.60 6.32
C MET A 574 31.33 10.86 5.48
N GLU A 575 31.02 10.67 4.20
CA GLU A 575 30.63 11.78 3.32
C GLU A 575 29.36 12.47 3.83
N GLY A 576 28.32 11.71 4.17
CA GLY A 576 27.07 12.24 4.68
C GLY A 576 27.24 13.05 5.95
N LEU A 577 28.05 12.58 6.90
CA LEU A 577 28.36 13.29 8.14
C LEU A 577 29.10 14.60 7.88
N ARG A 578 30.09 14.61 6.98
CA ARG A 578 30.82 15.83 6.59
C ARG A 578 29.89 16.85 5.91
N ARG A 579 29.10 16.40 4.94
CA ARG A 579 28.12 17.25 4.23
C ARG A 579 27.05 17.82 5.17
N ALA A 580 26.69 17.07 6.22
CA ALA A 580 25.76 17.54 7.25
C ALA A 580 26.40 18.44 8.31
N GLY A 581 27.75 18.63 8.31
CA GLY A 581 28.50 19.36 9.33
C GLY A 581 28.52 18.64 10.68
N ARG A 582 28.51 17.28 10.69
CA ARG A 582 28.45 16.43 11.87
C ARG A 582 29.68 15.50 11.96
N GLU A 583 30.88 16.10 11.76
CA GLU A 583 32.14 15.38 11.89
C GLU A 583 32.40 14.91 13.34
N ASP A 584 31.74 15.53 14.33
CA ASP A 584 31.71 15.08 15.72
C ASP A 584 31.26 13.60 15.89
N LEU A 585 30.53 13.07 14.93
CA LEU A 585 30.08 11.67 14.91
C LEU A 585 31.07 10.70 14.24
N ILE A 586 32.22 11.21 13.77
CA ILE A 586 33.32 10.42 13.23
C ILE A 586 34.39 10.32 14.31
N GLY A 587 34.54 9.16 14.93
CA GLY A 587 35.50 8.98 16.03
C GLY A 587 35.40 7.63 16.71
N TYR A 588 36.01 7.55 17.90
CA TYR A 588 36.05 6.35 18.73
C TYR A 588 35.13 6.41 19.95
N GLY A 589 34.51 7.56 20.18
CA GLY A 589 33.60 7.77 21.32
C GLY A 589 32.28 6.98 21.19
N PRO A 590 31.56 6.75 22.30
CA PRO A 590 30.33 5.97 22.31
C PRO A 590 29.20 6.62 21.49
N LYS A 591 29.26 7.94 21.30
CA LYS A 591 28.30 8.69 20.50
C LYS A 591 28.64 8.74 19.00
N CYS A 592 29.84 8.29 18.60
CA CYS A 592 30.22 8.27 17.18
C CYS A 592 29.50 7.17 16.42
N LEU A 593 29.12 7.46 15.17
CA LEU A 593 28.52 6.51 14.27
C LEU A 593 29.56 5.62 13.58
N ILE A 594 30.71 6.20 13.25
CA ILE A 594 31.73 5.53 12.45
C ILE A 594 33.17 5.92 12.88
N ARG A 595 34.09 4.99 12.73
CA ARG A 595 35.51 5.23 13.00
C ARG A 595 36.19 5.88 11.79
N PRO A 596 37.14 6.81 11.99
CA PRO A 596 37.90 7.42 10.91
C PRO A 596 38.71 6.37 10.14
N ASP A 597 39.17 6.72 8.92
CA ASP A 597 40.08 5.88 8.16
C ASP A 597 41.46 5.84 8.80
N ARG A 598 42.09 4.69 8.81
CA ARG A 598 43.40 4.50 9.42
C ARG A 598 44.53 5.34 8.77
N ASP A 599 44.36 5.73 7.50
CA ASP A 599 45.36 6.50 6.76
C ASP A 599 45.44 8.00 7.14
N ASN A 600 44.37 8.55 7.70
CA ASN A 600 44.39 9.96 8.18
C ASN A 600 45.07 10.13 9.55
N LEU A 601 45.40 9.09 10.26
CA LEU A 601 46.12 9.13 11.53
C LEU A 601 47.63 9.36 11.35
N LYS A 602 48.20 9.17 10.14
CA LYS A 602 49.64 9.39 9.87
C LYS A 602 50.04 10.85 9.72
N HIS A 603 49.08 11.76 9.54
CA HIS A 603 49.38 13.19 9.36
C HIS A 603 49.07 14.07 10.58
N ALA A 604 48.42 13.54 11.64
CA ALA A 604 48.09 14.34 12.84
C ALA A 604 49.02 14.08 14.04
N GLY A 605 50.08 13.26 13.87
CA GLY A 605 50.94 12.79 14.97
C GLY A 605 52.43 13.09 14.77
N LYS A 606 52.83 14.36 14.66
CA LYS A 606 54.20 14.75 15.04
C LYS A 606 54.11 15.74 16.23
N GLY A 607 54.04 15.20 17.41
CA GLY A 607 54.12 15.90 18.68
C GLY A 607 54.41 14.92 19.80
N LYS A 608 55.71 14.73 20.09
CA LYS A 608 56.36 14.20 21.29
C LYS A 608 55.89 12.85 21.91
N SER A 609 56.81 11.92 21.83
CA SER A 609 56.91 10.68 22.60
C SER A 609 57.01 10.92 24.09
N ASP A 610 56.33 10.12 24.91
CA ASP A 610 56.96 9.51 26.09
C ASP A 610 56.35 8.14 26.35
N GLY A 611 57.25 7.18 26.63
CA GLY A 611 56.95 5.77 26.71
C GLY A 611 56.29 5.33 28.01
N ARG A 612 55.61 4.17 27.92
CA ARG A 612 55.63 3.08 28.91
C ARG A 612 54.80 1.88 28.47
N THR A 613 55.55 0.81 28.29
CA THR A 613 55.27 -0.64 28.54
C THR A 613 53.86 -1.24 28.48
N GLU A 614 53.82 -2.31 27.70
CA GLU A 614 52.79 -3.35 27.55
C GLU A 614 52.37 -4.01 28.88
N THR A 615 51.10 -4.30 29.00
CA THR A 615 50.64 -5.56 29.57
C THR A 615 49.35 -5.99 28.85
N GLY A 616 49.35 -7.18 28.29
CA GLY A 616 48.28 -7.75 27.50
C GLY A 616 47.10 -8.19 28.34
N ARG A 617 45.92 -7.90 27.84
CA ARG A 617 44.68 -8.63 28.19
C ARG A 617 43.91 -8.91 26.92
N LYS A 618 43.82 -10.19 26.56
CA LYS A 618 42.91 -10.72 25.55
C LYS A 618 41.48 -10.49 25.99
N ALA A 619 40.79 -9.57 25.34
CA ALA A 619 39.35 -9.40 25.50
C ALA A 619 38.63 -10.34 24.54
N ALA A 620 37.85 -11.27 25.08
CA ALA A 620 36.99 -12.18 24.32
C ALA A 620 35.95 -11.40 23.51
N HIS A 621 35.94 -11.60 22.21
CA HIS A 621 34.93 -11.09 21.32
C HIS A 621 33.59 -11.80 21.57
N GLY A 622 32.73 -11.23 22.39
CA GLY A 622 31.33 -11.63 22.48
C GLY A 622 30.61 -11.26 21.19
N LYS A 623 30.20 -12.24 20.40
CA LYS A 623 29.30 -12.04 19.25
C LYS A 623 27.99 -11.43 19.72
N LYS A 624 27.75 -10.16 19.44
CA LYS A 624 26.43 -9.54 19.65
C LYS A 624 25.40 -10.23 18.74
N LYS A 625 24.36 -10.78 19.36
CA LYS A 625 23.28 -11.50 18.67
C LYS A 625 22.36 -10.49 17.98
N THR A 626 22.06 -10.71 16.70
CA THR A 626 20.96 -10.04 16.01
C THR A 626 19.62 -10.68 16.43
N ILE A 627 18.52 -9.94 16.34
CA ILE A 627 17.17 -10.43 16.70
C ILE A 627 16.85 -11.77 15.99
N ARG A 628 17.34 -12.00 14.78
CA ARG A 628 17.19 -13.25 14.02
C ARG A 628 17.92 -14.45 14.66
N ASN A 629 19.03 -14.22 15.35
CA ASN A 629 19.81 -15.29 15.98
C ASN A 629 19.23 -15.80 17.30
N ILE A 630 18.31 -15.06 17.93
CA ILE A 630 17.67 -15.46 19.19
C ILE A 630 16.67 -16.61 18.95
N HIS A 631 16.02 -16.65 17.79
CA HIS A 631 15.05 -17.71 17.44
C HIS A 631 15.68 -19.03 16.98
N ARG A 632 16.90 -19.03 16.41
CA ARG A 632 17.56 -20.27 15.92
C ARG A 632 18.03 -21.21 17.03
N LYS A 633 18.20 -20.76 18.27
CA LYS A 633 18.64 -21.60 19.39
C LYS A 633 17.54 -22.35 20.14
N LYS A 634 16.27 -22.12 19.85
CA LYS A 634 15.14 -22.82 20.51
C LYS A 634 14.52 -23.96 19.67
N GLN A 635 15.14 -24.31 18.53
CA GLN A 635 14.70 -25.41 17.65
C GLN A 635 15.76 -26.53 17.55
N LYS A 636 16.48 -26.81 18.62
CA LYS A 636 17.21 -28.07 18.79
C LYS A 636 16.83 -28.72 20.10
#